data_aaf719274557532e2f60c7c653897f37
#
_entry.id   aaf719274557532e2f60c7c653897f37
#
_cell.length_a   1.000
_cell.length_b   1.000
_cell.length_c   1.000
_cell.angle_alpha   90.00
_cell.angle_beta   90.00
_cell.angle_gamma   90.00
#
_symmetry.space_group_name_H-M   'P 1'
#
loop_
_entity.id
_entity.type
_entity.pdbx_description
1 polymer ?
#
loop_
_entity_poly.entity_id
_entity_poly.type
_entity_poly.pdbx_seq_one_letter_code
_entity_poly.pdbx_strand_id
1 'polypeptide(L)'
;MVDAKKKCRVHFGPSGLKVEVERGTVLLDAAHQVGLYLSSVCGGDGYCGKCKVTVDEGQFQTKPTGLLTADEVRDNVVLACQTKVLSDMTVTVPSSHTLETGRILIDSDAHRFSEMSGNGHLAAFPFDPLVRRLYVEMTPPSVQDHTADHERLYMAVRKQIDAPLMQTGYRILQKLPGILLNSRYRATVTVGRRGGTTEVIEVDSGDHSKRNFAVAVDLGTTTVVAHLVDLTTAATLDTEATYNSQLNFGEDYIRRIIYAEQNDAFDEMQNRIVKDVNNLIMALAVRQRVNLQEITTVVCAGNTVMIHFLLNLDTRRIRREPYVATASFVPPIRAAEIGIQISTRGLLYCLPGVAAYVGSDIVGGVLATGMFATSGISLLADIGTNGEIVLGNRDWLVCASSSAGPAFEGSGVRHGMRAGAGAIEKFTYRGPGRFDYQTIGDGPPAGICGSGLLDLLAELYAAGVIDRTGRFTEDQDPGLTHGDDGRQYQLVPPDSGRQEIVITQADIDNLLRSKAGVFAAIRVLMEATQTRLDDLDAVYLAGGFGNFLNVRHAVTIGMLPDVPVEKIRFVGNTSIAGAKMSLLSREALRRAEEIAASMTYFDLMSHTGYMEEFIRARFLPHSDLSLFPSVGAKESERIGPIGPIGPIGPMS
;
A
#
# COMPACT_ATOMS: atom_id res chain seq x y z
N MET A 1 -7.09 -51.35 3.89
CA MET A 1 -8.25 -50.51 3.59
C MET A 1 -7.87 -49.11 4.06
N VAL A 2 -7.61 -48.20 3.13
CA VAL A 2 -7.34 -46.80 3.43
C VAL A 2 -8.70 -46.19 3.77
N ASP A 3 -8.88 -45.75 5.03
CA ASP A 3 -10.07 -45.04 5.48
C ASP A 3 -10.26 -43.81 4.59
N ALA A 4 -11.38 -43.79 3.83
CA ALA A 4 -11.74 -42.63 3.02
C ALA A 4 -11.90 -41.43 3.99
N LYS A 5 -11.01 -40.45 3.91
CA LYS A 5 -11.04 -39.25 4.74
C LYS A 5 -12.43 -38.61 4.63
N LYS A 6 -13.17 -38.56 5.74
CA LYS A 6 -14.53 -38.05 5.78
C LYS A 6 -14.51 -36.54 5.49
N LYS A 7 -15.15 -36.10 4.42
CA LYS A 7 -15.28 -34.69 4.07
C LYS A 7 -16.37 -34.04 4.94
N CYS A 8 -16.20 -32.77 5.25
CA CYS A 8 -17.12 -31.92 6.00
C CYS A 8 -17.42 -30.67 5.19
N ARG A 9 -18.66 -30.20 5.23
CA ARG A 9 -19.09 -28.93 4.60
C ARG A 9 -19.11 -27.83 5.63
N VAL A 10 -18.46 -26.70 5.30
CA VAL A 10 -18.48 -25.48 6.12
C VAL A 10 -19.26 -24.43 5.36
N HIS A 11 -20.24 -23.83 6.03
CA HIS A 11 -21.05 -22.72 5.53
C HIS A 11 -20.73 -21.47 6.32
N PHE A 12 -20.27 -20.39 5.64
CA PHE A 12 -19.94 -19.12 6.26
C PHE A 12 -21.06 -18.10 6.02
N GLY A 13 -21.75 -17.69 7.10
CA GLY A 13 -22.69 -16.58 7.14
C GLY A 13 -21.99 -15.28 7.55
N PRO A 14 -22.47 -14.09 7.12
CA PRO A 14 -23.59 -13.86 6.20
C PRO A 14 -23.21 -13.98 4.70
N SER A 15 -21.91 -14.22 4.36
CA SER A 15 -21.42 -14.24 2.97
C SER A 15 -22.07 -15.33 2.09
N GLY A 16 -22.67 -16.37 2.69
CA GLY A 16 -23.26 -17.50 1.98
C GLY A 16 -22.25 -18.46 1.33
N LEU A 17 -20.95 -18.26 1.56
CA LEU A 17 -19.88 -19.08 0.99
C LEU A 17 -19.87 -20.48 1.61
N LYS A 18 -19.59 -21.49 0.79
CA LYS A 18 -19.56 -22.91 1.19
C LYS A 18 -18.31 -23.58 0.68
N VAL A 19 -17.69 -24.40 1.54
CA VAL A 19 -16.50 -25.18 1.20
C VAL A 19 -16.63 -26.62 1.70
N GLU A 20 -16.04 -27.56 0.96
CA GLU A 20 -15.91 -28.96 1.37
C GLU A 20 -14.44 -29.23 1.74
N VAL A 21 -14.19 -29.57 3.00
CA VAL A 21 -12.84 -29.77 3.54
C VAL A 21 -12.70 -31.14 4.18
N GLU A 22 -11.49 -31.64 4.34
CA GLU A 22 -11.22 -32.86 5.09
C GLU A 22 -11.49 -32.63 6.59
N ARG A 23 -11.99 -33.65 7.27
CA ARG A 23 -12.16 -33.63 8.74
C ARG A 23 -10.80 -33.37 9.41
N GLY A 24 -10.74 -32.36 10.28
CA GLY A 24 -9.52 -31.92 10.96
C GLY A 24 -8.84 -30.74 10.31
N THR A 25 -9.33 -30.24 9.17
CA THR A 25 -8.86 -28.98 8.57
C THR A 25 -9.06 -27.82 9.53
N VAL A 26 -8.13 -26.90 9.61
CA VAL A 26 -8.24 -25.67 10.39
C VAL A 26 -9.32 -24.76 9.77
N LEU A 27 -10.18 -24.19 10.60
CA LEU A 27 -11.32 -23.39 10.13
C LEU A 27 -10.88 -22.14 9.36
N LEU A 28 -9.72 -21.53 9.73
CA LEU A 28 -9.11 -20.44 8.98
C LEU A 28 -8.72 -20.86 7.56
N ASP A 29 -8.12 -22.05 7.40
CA ASP A 29 -7.75 -22.58 6.08
C ASP A 29 -8.99 -22.90 5.23
N ALA A 30 -10.06 -23.38 5.86
CA ALA A 30 -11.34 -23.58 5.19
C ALA A 30 -11.93 -22.26 4.64
N ALA A 31 -11.84 -21.16 5.42
CA ALA A 31 -12.25 -19.83 4.98
C ALA A 31 -11.39 -19.34 3.78
N HIS A 32 -10.08 -19.52 3.86
CA HIS A 32 -9.15 -19.12 2.80
C HIS A 32 -9.42 -19.84 1.47
N GLN A 33 -9.78 -21.15 1.49
CA GLN A 33 -10.09 -21.91 0.28
C GLN A 33 -11.25 -21.32 -0.53
N VAL A 34 -12.21 -20.66 0.11
CA VAL A 34 -13.32 -19.97 -0.56
C VAL A 34 -13.09 -18.49 -0.76
N GLY A 35 -11.88 -18.00 -0.45
CA GLY A 35 -11.52 -16.59 -0.59
C GLY A 35 -12.16 -15.68 0.47
N LEU A 36 -12.65 -16.25 1.57
CA LEU A 36 -13.17 -15.48 2.70
C LEU A 36 -12.00 -15.02 3.57
N TYR A 37 -11.81 -13.72 3.64
CA TYR A 37 -10.82 -13.13 4.54
C TYR A 37 -11.35 -13.16 5.98
N LEU A 38 -10.54 -13.70 6.88
CA LEU A 38 -10.69 -13.55 8.33
C LEU A 38 -9.44 -12.86 8.85
N SER A 39 -9.60 -11.73 9.52
CA SER A 39 -8.46 -11.00 10.09
C SER A 39 -7.62 -11.93 10.98
N SER A 40 -6.34 -12.10 10.65
CA SER A 40 -5.42 -12.96 11.40
C SER A 40 -4.02 -12.38 11.41
N VAL A 41 -3.86 -11.25 12.13
CA VAL A 41 -2.60 -10.48 12.25
C VAL A 41 -1.40 -11.38 12.59
N CYS A 42 -1.64 -12.45 13.35
CA CYS A 42 -0.59 -13.40 13.71
C CYS A 42 -0.33 -14.51 12.67
N GLY A 43 -0.95 -14.45 11.49
CA GLY A 43 -0.77 -15.49 10.47
C GLY A 43 -1.28 -16.88 10.87
N GLY A 44 -2.14 -16.98 11.89
CA GLY A 44 -2.66 -18.26 12.39
C GLY A 44 -2.02 -18.77 13.68
N ASP A 45 -1.03 -18.09 14.24
CA ASP A 45 -0.28 -18.54 15.43
C ASP A 45 -1.08 -18.49 16.73
N GLY A 46 -2.26 -17.83 16.75
CA GLY A 46 -3.22 -17.89 17.86
C GLY A 46 -2.98 -16.90 18.99
N TYR A 47 -2.15 -15.85 18.82
CA TYR A 47 -1.87 -14.87 19.88
C TYR A 47 -2.51 -13.49 19.68
N CYS A 48 -3.12 -13.20 18.51
CA CYS A 48 -3.68 -11.87 18.24
C CYS A 48 -5.19 -11.73 18.55
N GLY A 49 -5.91 -12.84 18.65
CA GLY A 49 -7.35 -12.83 18.93
C GLY A 49 -8.27 -12.29 17.83
N LYS A 50 -7.75 -11.98 16.64
CA LYS A 50 -8.50 -11.26 15.59
C LYS A 50 -9.37 -12.14 14.67
N CYS A 51 -9.14 -13.45 14.61
CA CYS A 51 -9.92 -14.38 13.79
C CYS A 51 -11.11 -14.99 14.53
N LYS A 52 -11.79 -14.20 15.37
CA LYS A 52 -12.98 -14.65 16.12
C LYS A 52 -14.13 -14.90 15.15
N VAL A 53 -14.78 -16.04 15.31
CA VAL A 53 -16.00 -16.41 14.58
C VAL A 53 -16.93 -17.16 15.53
N THR A 54 -18.23 -17.13 15.30
CA THR A 54 -19.21 -17.89 16.09
C THR A 54 -19.54 -19.18 15.35
N VAL A 55 -19.44 -20.32 16.02
CA VAL A 55 -19.91 -21.60 15.48
C VAL A 55 -21.36 -21.79 15.87
N ASP A 56 -22.28 -21.63 14.91
CA ASP A 56 -23.72 -21.73 15.15
C ASP A 56 -24.15 -23.18 15.24
N GLU A 57 -23.57 -24.04 14.38
CA GLU A 57 -23.88 -25.48 14.32
C GLU A 57 -22.64 -26.28 13.91
N GLY A 58 -22.53 -27.52 14.42
CA GLY A 58 -21.48 -28.45 14.05
C GLY A 58 -20.56 -28.83 15.20
N GLN A 59 -19.70 -29.84 14.96
CA GLN A 59 -18.67 -30.27 15.91
C GLN A 59 -17.32 -29.72 15.53
N PHE A 60 -16.60 -29.21 16.51
CA PHE A 60 -15.27 -28.66 16.34
C PHE A 60 -14.36 -29.02 17.52
N GLN A 61 -13.07 -28.85 17.31
CA GLN A 61 -12.07 -28.93 18.36
C GLN A 61 -11.24 -27.65 18.32
N THR A 62 -11.24 -26.90 19.42
CA THR A 62 -10.43 -25.67 19.55
C THR A 62 -9.41 -25.83 20.65
N LYS A 63 -8.27 -25.10 20.52
CA LYS A 63 -7.28 -25.02 21.59
C LYS A 63 -7.73 -23.98 22.61
N PRO A 64 -7.57 -24.26 23.93
CA PRO A 64 -7.83 -23.25 24.96
C PRO A 64 -6.97 -21.99 24.72
N THR A 65 -7.56 -20.82 24.90
CA THR A 65 -6.88 -19.53 24.74
C THR A 65 -7.40 -18.54 25.79
N GLY A 66 -6.54 -17.69 26.31
CA GLY A 66 -6.91 -16.58 27.19
C GLY A 66 -7.40 -15.33 26.42
N LEU A 67 -7.54 -15.42 25.08
CA LEU A 67 -7.97 -14.31 24.22
C LEU A 67 -9.50 -14.25 24.02
N LEU A 68 -10.23 -15.18 24.61
CA LEU A 68 -11.70 -15.24 24.60
C LEU A 68 -12.22 -15.05 26.01
N THR A 69 -13.24 -14.22 26.18
CA THR A 69 -13.93 -14.05 27.45
C THR A 69 -14.76 -15.29 27.79
N ALA A 70 -15.16 -15.45 29.06
CA ALA A 70 -16.01 -16.56 29.48
C ALA A 70 -17.39 -16.55 28.78
N ASP A 71 -17.88 -15.36 28.43
CA ASP A 71 -19.14 -15.19 27.72
C ASP A 71 -18.99 -15.59 26.25
N GLU A 72 -17.92 -15.15 25.57
CA GLU A 72 -17.61 -15.56 24.20
C GLU A 72 -17.48 -17.08 24.07
N VAL A 73 -16.82 -17.74 25.03
CA VAL A 73 -16.72 -19.22 25.03
C VAL A 73 -18.08 -19.88 25.20
N ARG A 74 -18.98 -19.31 26.06
CA ARG A 74 -20.35 -19.80 26.19
C ARG A 74 -21.18 -19.67 24.92
N ASP A 75 -20.95 -18.60 24.17
CA ASP A 75 -21.64 -18.31 22.91
C ASP A 75 -21.00 -19.01 21.71
N ASN A 76 -20.11 -20.00 21.93
CA ASN A 76 -19.38 -20.73 20.90
C ASN A 76 -18.53 -19.84 20.00
N VAL A 77 -18.05 -18.71 20.49
CA VAL A 77 -17.05 -17.91 19.77
C VAL A 77 -15.71 -18.65 19.87
N VAL A 78 -15.04 -18.78 18.74
CA VAL A 78 -13.75 -19.49 18.62
C VAL A 78 -12.76 -18.67 17.80
N LEU A 79 -11.47 -18.94 18.00
CA LEU A 79 -10.44 -18.46 17.09
C LEU A 79 -10.34 -19.42 15.88
N ALA A 80 -10.68 -18.96 14.68
CA ALA A 80 -10.71 -19.79 13.48
C ALA A 80 -9.36 -20.49 13.22
N CYS A 81 -8.22 -19.81 13.52
CA CYS A 81 -6.88 -20.37 13.36
C CYS A 81 -6.55 -21.49 14.36
N GLN A 82 -7.24 -21.59 15.49
CA GLN A 82 -7.02 -22.61 16.53
C GLN A 82 -8.11 -23.67 16.56
N THR A 83 -9.05 -23.61 15.59
CA THR A 83 -10.24 -24.47 15.56
C THR A 83 -10.22 -25.42 14.38
N LYS A 84 -10.46 -26.72 14.64
CA LYS A 84 -10.52 -27.78 13.62
C LYS A 84 -11.96 -28.20 13.34
N VAL A 85 -12.28 -28.35 12.08
CA VAL A 85 -13.58 -28.82 11.57
C VAL A 85 -13.71 -30.33 11.80
N LEU A 86 -14.74 -30.78 12.52
CA LEU A 86 -14.96 -32.20 12.81
C LEU A 86 -16.26 -32.76 12.20
N SER A 87 -17.20 -31.91 11.82
CA SER A 87 -18.44 -32.29 11.10
C SER A 87 -18.84 -31.19 10.12
N ASP A 88 -19.93 -31.38 9.40
CA ASP A 88 -20.61 -30.28 8.73
C ASP A 88 -20.91 -29.18 9.75
N MET A 89 -20.67 -27.90 9.40
CA MET A 89 -20.83 -26.78 10.34
C MET A 89 -21.30 -25.50 9.65
N THR A 90 -21.98 -24.66 10.43
CA THR A 90 -22.35 -23.29 10.08
C THR A 90 -21.60 -22.34 10.99
N VAL A 91 -21.01 -21.31 10.39
CA VAL A 91 -20.15 -20.34 11.09
C VAL A 91 -20.60 -18.95 10.73
N THR A 92 -20.91 -18.14 11.73
CA THR A 92 -21.15 -16.70 11.56
C THR A 92 -19.85 -15.93 11.73
N VAL A 93 -19.51 -15.15 10.71
CA VAL A 93 -18.34 -14.27 10.69
C VAL A 93 -18.80 -12.85 11.00
N PRO A 94 -18.32 -12.22 12.09
CA PRO A 94 -18.64 -10.82 12.37
C PRO A 94 -18.20 -9.90 11.25
N SER A 95 -19.00 -8.89 10.90
CA SER A 95 -18.72 -7.91 9.85
C SER A 95 -17.41 -7.15 10.07
N SER A 96 -17.02 -6.94 11.32
CA SER A 96 -15.74 -6.32 11.70
C SER A 96 -14.51 -7.17 11.36
N HIS A 97 -14.67 -8.45 11.05
CA HIS A 97 -13.60 -9.40 10.73
C HIS A 97 -13.58 -9.84 9.27
N THR A 98 -14.55 -9.40 8.48
CA THR A 98 -14.56 -9.58 7.03
C THR A 98 -14.01 -8.33 6.34
N LEU A 99 -13.32 -8.53 5.21
CA LEU A 99 -13.16 -7.46 4.24
C LEU A 99 -14.53 -7.25 3.60
N GLU A 100 -15.45 -6.57 4.31
CA GLU A 100 -16.56 -6.01 3.58
C GLU A 100 -15.98 -5.08 2.53
N THR A 101 -16.59 -5.09 1.35
CA THR A 101 -16.38 -4.13 0.28
C THR A 101 -16.79 -2.72 0.75
N GLY A 102 -16.23 -2.29 1.88
CA GLY A 102 -16.18 -0.89 2.26
C GLY A 102 -15.52 -0.19 1.08
N ARG A 103 -16.09 0.88 0.59
CA ARG A 103 -15.47 1.77 -0.38
C ARG A 103 -14.03 2.01 0.11
N ILE A 104 -13.08 1.33 -0.52
CA ILE A 104 -11.70 1.79 -0.46
C ILE A 104 -11.83 3.23 -0.90
N LEU A 105 -11.42 4.18 -0.04
CA LEU A 105 -11.39 5.57 -0.40
C LEU A 105 -10.39 5.65 -1.56
N ILE A 106 -10.92 5.55 -2.77
CA ILE A 106 -10.17 5.84 -3.98
C ILE A 106 -9.93 7.32 -3.85
N ASP A 107 -8.68 7.66 -3.55
CA ASP A 107 -8.28 9.04 -3.49
C ASP A 107 -8.61 9.66 -4.85
N SER A 108 -9.50 10.65 -4.86
CA SER A 108 -9.81 11.44 -6.05
C SER A 108 -8.63 12.31 -6.48
N ASP A 109 -7.44 12.00 -5.99
CA ASP A 109 -6.17 12.70 -6.18
C ASP A 109 -5.66 12.77 -7.63
N ALA A 110 -6.32 12.11 -8.58
CA ALA A 110 -6.12 12.47 -9.99
C ALA A 110 -6.32 13.98 -10.24
N HIS A 111 -7.19 14.64 -9.45
CA HIS A 111 -7.39 16.09 -9.51
C HIS A 111 -6.28 16.87 -8.78
N ARG A 112 -5.77 16.39 -7.64
CA ARG A 112 -4.69 17.07 -6.89
C ARG A 112 -3.37 17.02 -7.61
N PHE A 113 -3.04 15.93 -8.31
CA PHE A 113 -1.86 15.90 -9.17
C PHE A 113 -1.96 16.86 -10.36
N SER A 114 -3.17 17.15 -10.89
CA SER A 114 -3.36 18.19 -11.89
C SER A 114 -3.17 19.59 -11.31
N GLU A 115 -3.58 19.83 -10.05
CA GLU A 115 -3.37 21.11 -9.35
C GLU A 115 -1.91 21.30 -8.93
N MET A 116 -1.20 20.24 -8.51
CA MET A 116 0.25 20.29 -8.25
C MET A 116 1.05 20.56 -9.54
N SER A 117 0.61 20.05 -10.68
CA SER A 117 1.18 20.39 -11.99
C SER A 117 0.99 21.88 -12.34
N GLY A 118 -0.05 22.54 -11.80
CA GLY A 118 -0.29 23.99 -11.97
C GLY A 118 0.63 24.88 -11.13
N ASN A 119 1.25 24.38 -10.07
CA ASN A 119 2.10 25.16 -9.15
C ASN A 119 3.61 25.09 -9.42
N GLY A 120 4.05 24.68 -10.60
CA GLY A 120 5.40 24.95 -11.14
C GLY A 120 6.57 24.15 -10.54
N HIS A 121 6.35 23.11 -9.73
CA HIS A 121 7.44 22.34 -9.09
C HIS A 121 7.59 20.89 -9.54
N LEU A 122 6.64 20.34 -10.31
CA LEU A 122 6.80 19.04 -10.93
C LEU A 122 7.51 19.24 -12.27
N ALA A 123 8.65 18.58 -12.50
CA ALA A 123 9.29 18.51 -13.78
C ALA A 123 8.27 18.01 -14.82
N ALA A 124 7.81 18.89 -15.70
CA ALA A 124 6.87 18.53 -16.76
C ALA A 124 7.62 17.65 -17.76
N PHE A 125 7.45 16.34 -17.64
CA PHE A 125 7.98 15.41 -18.64
C PHE A 125 7.21 15.58 -19.94
N PRO A 126 7.90 15.50 -21.11
CA PRO A 126 7.22 15.58 -22.39
C PRO A 126 6.24 14.41 -22.54
N PHE A 127 5.08 14.68 -23.13
CA PHE A 127 4.13 13.64 -23.47
C PHE A 127 4.67 12.78 -24.60
N ASP A 128 5.16 11.60 -24.25
CA ASP A 128 5.74 10.61 -25.14
C ASP A 128 5.50 9.20 -24.60
N PRO A 129 4.26 8.68 -24.75
CA PRO A 129 3.83 7.45 -24.12
C PRO A 129 4.63 6.24 -24.58
N LEU A 130 4.75 5.24 -23.69
CA LEU A 130 5.54 4.01 -23.92
C LEU A 130 5.07 3.21 -25.12
N VAL A 131 3.77 3.26 -25.42
CA VAL A 131 3.16 2.61 -26.56
C VAL A 131 2.32 3.60 -27.34
N ARG A 132 2.53 3.65 -28.65
CA ARG A 132 1.84 4.55 -29.57
C ARG A 132 1.11 3.77 -30.66
N ARG A 133 -0.05 4.26 -31.08
CA ARG A 133 -0.79 3.81 -32.26
C ARG A 133 -0.67 4.84 -33.35
N LEU A 134 0.03 4.51 -34.42
CA LEU A 134 0.37 5.41 -35.52
C LEU A 134 -0.45 5.02 -36.75
N TYR A 135 -1.30 5.92 -37.21
CA TYR A 135 -1.93 5.72 -38.51
C TYR A 135 -0.93 6.07 -39.61
N VAL A 136 -0.72 5.13 -40.51
CA VAL A 136 0.24 5.27 -41.65
C VAL A 136 -0.48 5.02 -42.96
N GLU A 137 -0.17 5.88 -43.93
CA GLU A 137 -0.55 5.69 -45.31
C GLU A 137 0.74 5.41 -46.13
N MET A 138 0.72 4.33 -46.84
CA MET A 138 1.86 3.85 -47.62
C MET A 138 1.49 3.81 -49.11
N THR A 139 2.45 4.17 -49.98
CA THR A 139 2.27 4.00 -51.42
C THR A 139 2.19 2.50 -51.75
N PRO A 140 1.15 2.00 -52.42
CA PRO A 140 1.12 0.62 -52.86
C PRO A 140 2.31 0.27 -53.77
N PRO A 141 2.77 -0.99 -53.80
CA PRO A 141 3.81 -1.43 -54.69
C PRO A 141 3.39 -1.24 -56.15
N SER A 142 4.35 -0.98 -57.02
CA SER A 142 4.16 -0.82 -58.46
C SER A 142 5.26 -1.54 -59.22
N VAL A 143 5.15 -1.58 -60.55
CA VAL A 143 6.23 -2.14 -61.40
C VAL A 143 7.58 -1.42 -61.24
N GLN A 144 7.58 -0.19 -60.77
CA GLN A 144 8.78 0.60 -60.49
C GLN A 144 9.21 0.64 -59.04
N ASP A 145 8.33 0.19 -58.13
CA ASP A 145 8.60 0.16 -56.69
C ASP A 145 8.32 -1.22 -56.13
N HIS A 146 9.37 -2.01 -55.98
CA HIS A 146 9.34 -3.38 -55.44
C HIS A 146 9.73 -3.47 -53.95
N THR A 147 9.71 -2.34 -53.24
CA THR A 147 10.02 -2.33 -51.79
C THR A 147 9.10 -3.31 -51.05
N ALA A 148 9.68 -4.19 -50.28
CA ALA A 148 8.91 -5.18 -49.54
C ALA A 148 7.97 -4.51 -48.51
N ASP A 149 6.86 -5.14 -48.21
CA ASP A 149 5.81 -4.63 -47.29
C ASP A 149 6.36 -4.27 -45.91
N HIS A 150 7.29 -5.06 -45.40
CA HIS A 150 7.90 -4.84 -44.10
C HIS A 150 8.77 -3.57 -44.07
N GLU A 151 9.63 -3.40 -45.05
CA GLU A 151 10.49 -2.20 -45.18
C GLU A 151 9.64 -0.96 -45.45
N ARG A 152 8.58 -1.09 -46.24
CA ARG A 152 7.61 -0.03 -46.51
C ARG A 152 6.89 0.41 -45.21
N LEU A 153 6.50 -0.54 -44.37
CA LEU A 153 5.92 -0.26 -43.07
C LEU A 153 6.92 0.50 -42.17
N TYR A 154 8.17 0.03 -42.11
CA TYR A 154 9.22 0.68 -41.31
C TYR A 154 9.52 2.10 -41.76
N MET A 155 9.57 2.33 -43.07
CA MET A 155 9.74 3.68 -43.61
C MET A 155 8.59 4.61 -43.22
N ALA A 156 7.35 4.10 -43.26
CA ALA A 156 6.17 4.88 -42.89
C ALA A 156 6.17 5.23 -41.39
N VAL A 157 6.53 4.28 -40.51
CA VAL A 157 6.65 4.51 -39.06
C VAL A 157 7.75 5.52 -38.74
N ARG A 158 8.95 5.41 -39.37
CA ARG A 158 10.07 6.31 -39.16
C ARG A 158 9.81 7.75 -39.61
N LYS A 159 8.82 7.99 -40.47
CA LYS A 159 8.39 9.36 -40.82
C LYS A 159 7.69 10.07 -39.65
N GLN A 160 7.14 9.31 -38.70
CA GLN A 160 6.35 9.86 -37.60
C GLN A 160 7.07 9.82 -36.23
N ILE A 161 7.99 8.86 -36.05
CA ILE A 161 8.76 8.72 -34.80
C ILE A 161 10.22 8.40 -35.08
N ASP A 162 11.09 8.82 -34.15
CA ASP A 162 12.48 8.37 -34.14
C ASP A 162 12.58 6.93 -33.65
N ALA A 163 12.83 6.01 -34.60
CA ALA A 163 12.91 4.57 -34.35
C ALA A 163 14.07 3.96 -35.18
N PRO A 164 15.32 4.21 -34.78
CA PRO A 164 16.49 3.72 -35.53
C PRO A 164 16.56 2.20 -35.54
N LEU A 165 16.29 1.58 -34.41
CA LEU A 165 16.23 0.12 -34.26
C LEU A 165 14.77 -0.33 -34.13
N MET A 166 14.30 -1.08 -35.13
CA MET A 166 12.95 -1.64 -35.14
C MET A 166 12.98 -3.16 -35.25
N GLN A 167 12.00 -3.80 -34.63
CA GLN A 167 11.77 -5.22 -34.77
C GLN A 167 10.28 -5.53 -34.95
N THR A 168 9.99 -6.62 -35.68
CA THR A 168 8.62 -7.10 -35.92
C THR A 168 8.55 -8.59 -35.63
N GLY A 169 7.57 -8.99 -34.83
CA GLY A 169 7.37 -10.40 -34.51
C GLY A 169 6.89 -11.22 -35.72
N TYR A 170 7.33 -12.48 -35.80
CA TYR A 170 7.04 -13.39 -36.91
C TYR A 170 5.54 -13.46 -37.27
N ARG A 171 4.64 -13.54 -36.28
CA ARG A 171 3.19 -13.59 -36.53
C ARG A 171 2.63 -12.35 -37.24
N ILE A 172 3.24 -11.18 -37.01
CA ILE A 172 2.85 -9.95 -37.71
C ILE A 172 3.32 -10.03 -39.15
N LEU A 173 4.56 -10.45 -39.40
CA LEU A 173 5.08 -10.63 -40.76
C LEU A 173 4.20 -11.56 -41.60
N GLN A 174 3.71 -12.65 -41.02
CA GLN A 174 2.80 -13.59 -41.72
C GLN A 174 1.47 -12.95 -42.14
N LYS A 175 0.93 -12.02 -41.31
CA LYS A 175 -0.36 -11.36 -41.55
C LYS A 175 -0.24 -10.07 -42.36
N LEU A 176 0.95 -9.47 -42.39
CA LEU A 176 1.20 -8.14 -42.93
C LEU A 176 0.72 -7.95 -44.39
N PRO A 177 1.02 -8.85 -45.34
CA PRO A 177 0.57 -8.66 -46.72
C PRO A 177 -0.97 -8.62 -46.84
N GLY A 178 -1.67 -9.51 -46.12
CA GLY A 178 -3.13 -9.52 -46.10
C GLY A 178 -3.74 -8.26 -45.52
N ILE A 179 -3.18 -7.77 -44.42
CA ILE A 179 -3.62 -6.52 -43.77
C ILE A 179 -3.44 -5.33 -44.74
N LEU A 180 -2.26 -5.17 -45.35
CA LEU A 180 -1.95 -4.06 -46.23
C LEU A 180 -2.80 -4.08 -47.50
N LEU A 181 -2.97 -5.23 -48.11
CA LEU A 181 -3.82 -5.35 -49.32
C LEU A 181 -5.28 -5.02 -48.99
N ASN A 182 -5.86 -5.61 -47.92
CA ASN A 182 -7.24 -5.36 -47.52
C ASN A 182 -7.50 -3.92 -47.14
N SER A 183 -6.52 -3.24 -46.53
CA SER A 183 -6.60 -1.82 -46.15
C SER A 183 -6.19 -0.83 -47.24
N ARG A 184 -5.82 -1.30 -48.41
CA ARG A 184 -5.26 -0.47 -49.48
C ARG A 184 -4.05 0.35 -48.99
N TYR A 185 -3.14 -0.30 -48.26
CA TYR A 185 -1.92 0.28 -47.68
C TYR A 185 -2.17 1.42 -46.66
N ARG A 186 -3.35 1.38 -45.97
CA ARG A 186 -3.74 2.27 -44.87
C ARG A 186 -3.89 1.46 -43.62
N ALA A 187 -3.01 1.64 -42.65
CA ALA A 187 -2.99 0.79 -41.47
C ALA A 187 -2.66 1.59 -40.21
N THR A 188 -3.10 1.09 -39.08
CA THR A 188 -2.65 1.56 -37.78
C THR A 188 -1.58 0.61 -37.26
N VAL A 189 -0.43 1.16 -36.93
CA VAL A 189 0.73 0.44 -36.39
C VAL A 189 0.87 0.75 -34.92
N THR A 190 0.71 -0.25 -34.07
CA THR A 190 1.00 -0.11 -32.64
C THR A 190 2.46 -0.43 -32.41
N VAL A 191 3.19 0.54 -31.85
CA VAL A 191 4.62 0.45 -31.54
C VAL A 191 4.88 0.68 -30.07
N GLY A 192 5.82 -0.08 -29.49
CA GLY A 192 6.24 0.07 -28.10
C GLY A 192 7.74 -0.15 -27.94
N ARG A 193 8.32 0.33 -26.85
CA ARG A 193 9.74 0.13 -26.58
C ARG A 193 9.98 -1.13 -25.76
N ARG A 194 10.96 -1.94 -26.22
CA ARG A 194 11.41 -3.12 -25.47
C ARG A 194 12.94 -3.26 -25.63
N GLY A 195 13.67 -3.14 -24.51
CA GLY A 195 15.13 -3.32 -24.51
C GLY A 195 15.88 -2.36 -25.47
N GLY A 196 15.50 -1.09 -25.53
CA GLY A 196 16.12 -0.10 -26.42
C GLY A 196 15.66 -0.15 -27.89
N THR A 197 14.87 -1.18 -28.26
CA THR A 197 14.34 -1.38 -29.63
C THR A 197 12.88 -0.95 -29.69
N THR A 198 12.46 -0.33 -30.79
CA THR A 198 11.04 -0.08 -31.09
C THR A 198 10.45 -1.35 -31.71
N GLU A 199 9.53 -1.98 -31.00
CA GLU A 199 8.83 -3.18 -31.46
C GLU A 199 7.49 -2.83 -32.09
N VAL A 200 7.21 -3.36 -33.28
CA VAL A 200 5.86 -3.39 -33.86
C VAL A 200 5.06 -4.44 -33.08
N ILE A 201 4.13 -3.97 -32.25
CA ILE A 201 3.29 -4.79 -31.37
C ILE A 201 2.12 -5.38 -32.16
N GLU A 202 1.44 -4.56 -32.98
CA GLU A 202 0.26 -4.91 -33.75
C GLU A 202 0.17 -4.06 -35.02
N VAL A 203 -0.51 -4.58 -36.03
CA VAL A 203 -0.86 -3.85 -37.25
C VAL A 203 -2.32 -4.12 -37.55
N ASP A 204 -3.13 -3.07 -37.58
CA ASP A 204 -4.57 -3.10 -37.81
C ASP A 204 -4.91 -2.43 -39.16
N SER A 205 -5.92 -2.95 -39.88
CA SER A 205 -6.42 -2.37 -41.11
C SER A 205 -7.23 -1.09 -40.80
N GLY A 206 -6.91 0.04 -41.46
CA GLY A 206 -7.60 1.32 -41.28
C GLY A 206 -7.07 2.18 -40.12
N ASP A 207 -7.82 3.21 -39.74
CA ASP A 207 -7.44 4.16 -38.70
C ASP A 207 -8.07 3.83 -37.34
N HIS A 208 -7.25 3.35 -36.42
CA HIS A 208 -7.56 3.10 -35.01
C HIS A 208 -6.66 3.92 -34.07
N SER A 209 -5.96 4.94 -34.58
CA SER A 209 -4.97 5.71 -33.82
C SER A 209 -5.56 6.50 -32.65
N LYS A 210 -6.85 6.82 -32.70
CA LYS A 210 -7.56 7.58 -31.66
C LYS A 210 -7.96 6.76 -30.43
N ARG A 211 -7.80 5.45 -30.45
CA ARG A 211 -8.17 4.55 -29.35
C ARG A 211 -6.93 3.77 -28.90
N ASN A 212 -6.23 4.32 -27.92
CA ASN A 212 -5.04 3.71 -27.33
C ASN A 212 -5.07 3.93 -25.81
N PHE A 213 -5.25 2.87 -25.06
CA PHE A 213 -5.40 2.93 -23.62
C PHE A 213 -4.32 2.13 -22.92
N ALA A 214 -4.11 2.48 -21.66
CA ALA A 214 -3.16 1.82 -20.78
C ALA A 214 -3.67 1.79 -19.36
N VAL A 215 -3.05 0.95 -18.52
CA VAL A 215 -3.37 0.88 -17.10
C VAL A 215 -2.10 1.11 -16.29
N ALA A 216 -2.14 2.08 -15.37
CA ALA A 216 -1.16 2.22 -14.31
C ALA A 216 -1.67 1.45 -13.09
N VAL A 217 -0.80 0.69 -12.42
CA VAL A 217 -1.17 -0.15 -11.28
C VAL A 217 -0.20 0.09 -10.13
N ASP A 218 -0.75 0.35 -8.95
CA ASP A 218 -0.03 0.32 -7.68
C ASP A 218 -0.32 -1.00 -6.97
N LEU A 219 0.72 -1.80 -6.76
CA LEU A 219 0.66 -3.10 -6.09
C LEU A 219 1.03 -2.96 -4.62
N GLY A 220 0.12 -2.38 -3.84
CA GLY A 220 0.32 -2.24 -2.41
C GLY A 220 0.21 -3.58 -1.67
N THR A 221 0.83 -3.66 -0.49
CA THR A 221 0.73 -4.82 0.39
C THR A 221 -0.71 -5.07 0.83
N THR A 222 -1.46 -4.01 1.09
CA THR A 222 -2.85 -4.05 1.59
C THR A 222 -3.87 -3.84 0.49
N THR A 223 -3.62 -2.90 -0.43
CA THR A 223 -4.56 -2.51 -1.49
C THR A 223 -3.86 -2.52 -2.84
N VAL A 224 -4.63 -2.83 -3.88
CA VAL A 224 -4.20 -2.71 -5.29
C VAL A 224 -5.06 -1.64 -5.95
N VAL A 225 -4.42 -0.65 -6.57
CA VAL A 225 -5.09 0.48 -7.24
C VAL A 225 -4.75 0.45 -8.72
N ALA A 226 -5.72 0.72 -9.59
CA ALA A 226 -5.53 0.80 -11.03
C ALA A 226 -6.17 2.06 -11.61
N HIS A 227 -5.45 2.74 -12.51
CA HIS A 227 -5.93 3.88 -13.28
C HIS A 227 -5.97 3.53 -14.77
N LEU A 228 -7.13 3.67 -15.40
CA LEU A 228 -7.26 3.57 -16.86
C LEU A 228 -6.91 4.93 -17.49
N VAL A 229 -5.94 4.95 -18.37
CA VAL A 229 -5.36 6.16 -18.96
C VAL A 229 -5.51 6.12 -20.48
N ASP A 230 -5.96 7.23 -21.05
CA ASP A 230 -5.97 7.43 -22.49
C ASP A 230 -4.60 7.96 -22.96
N LEU A 231 -3.89 7.15 -23.74
CA LEU A 231 -2.57 7.49 -24.28
C LEU A 231 -2.60 8.49 -25.44
N THR A 232 -3.77 8.97 -25.84
CA THR A 232 -3.89 10.03 -26.87
C THR A 232 -4.06 11.41 -26.25
N THR A 233 -4.62 11.49 -25.04
CA THR A 233 -4.96 12.74 -24.35
C THR A 233 -4.24 12.90 -23.00
N ALA A 234 -3.56 11.88 -22.50
CA ALA A 234 -2.99 11.78 -21.15
C ALA A 234 -4.04 11.79 -20.02
N ALA A 235 -5.34 11.73 -20.32
CA ALA A 235 -6.40 11.77 -19.32
C ALA A 235 -6.51 10.44 -18.58
N THR A 236 -6.69 10.50 -17.25
CA THR A 236 -7.19 9.36 -16.47
C THR A 236 -8.70 9.30 -16.68
N LEU A 237 -9.16 8.22 -17.29
CA LEU A 237 -10.58 8.02 -17.60
C LEU A 237 -11.37 7.52 -16.38
N ASP A 238 -10.74 6.67 -15.58
CA ASP A 238 -11.39 6.03 -14.43
C ASP A 238 -10.35 5.41 -13.50
N THR A 239 -10.76 5.17 -12.27
CA THR A 239 -9.95 4.55 -11.22
C THR A 239 -10.73 3.44 -10.52
N GLU A 240 -10.02 2.38 -10.12
CA GLU A 240 -10.59 1.27 -9.38
C GLU A 240 -9.57 0.76 -8.37
N ALA A 241 -10.05 0.26 -7.23
CA ALA A 241 -9.20 -0.33 -6.22
C ALA A 241 -9.83 -1.57 -5.60
N THR A 242 -8.98 -2.48 -5.12
CA THR A 242 -9.39 -3.66 -4.37
C THR A 242 -8.41 -3.94 -3.24
N TYR A 243 -8.85 -4.72 -2.26
CA TYR A 243 -7.91 -5.29 -1.30
C TYR A 243 -7.05 -6.35 -1.99
N ASN A 244 -5.76 -6.38 -1.65
CA ASN A 244 -4.85 -7.40 -2.13
C ASN A 244 -5.27 -8.77 -1.56
N SER A 245 -5.71 -9.67 -2.41
CA SER A 245 -6.21 -10.99 -1.99
C SER A 245 -5.14 -11.88 -1.35
N GLN A 246 -3.85 -11.50 -1.45
CA GLN A 246 -2.76 -12.15 -0.72
C GLN A 246 -2.78 -11.86 0.79
N LEU A 247 -3.61 -10.92 1.28
CA LEU A 247 -3.85 -10.68 2.72
C LEU A 247 -4.27 -11.96 3.47
N ASN A 248 -4.94 -12.88 2.77
CA ASN A 248 -5.31 -14.19 3.32
C ASN A 248 -4.12 -15.03 3.78
N PHE A 249 -2.91 -14.74 3.29
CA PHE A 249 -1.69 -15.50 3.55
C PHE A 249 -0.69 -14.76 4.43
N GLY A 250 -0.97 -13.52 4.78
CA GLY A 250 -0.17 -12.68 5.67
C GLY A 250 -0.49 -11.20 5.51
N GLU A 251 -0.59 -10.49 6.61
CA GLU A 251 -0.87 -9.05 6.60
C GLU A 251 0.31 -8.23 6.08
N ASP A 252 1.54 -8.70 6.33
CA ASP A 252 2.77 -8.11 5.81
C ASP A 252 3.46 -9.03 4.77
N TYR A 253 4.37 -8.46 4.00
CA TYR A 253 5.06 -9.18 2.93
C TYR A 253 6.02 -10.26 3.45
N ILE A 254 6.59 -10.13 4.65
CA ILE A 254 7.48 -11.15 5.23
C ILE A 254 6.70 -12.43 5.52
N ARG A 255 5.50 -12.30 6.11
CA ARG A 255 4.61 -13.43 6.38
C ARG A 255 4.18 -14.13 5.10
N ARG A 256 3.90 -13.36 4.03
CA ARG A 256 3.58 -13.93 2.71
C ARG A 256 4.74 -14.72 2.13
N ILE A 257 5.99 -14.23 2.27
CA ILE A 257 7.17 -14.99 1.86
C ILE A 257 7.27 -16.29 2.65
N ILE A 258 7.08 -16.23 3.98
CA ILE A 258 7.14 -17.41 4.86
C ILE A 258 6.08 -18.43 4.44
N TYR A 259 4.83 -17.97 4.25
CA TYR A 259 3.74 -18.84 3.80
C TYR A 259 4.05 -19.48 2.44
N ALA A 260 4.48 -18.70 1.45
CA ALA A 260 4.80 -19.19 0.12
C ALA A 260 5.94 -20.21 0.14
N GLU A 261 6.96 -19.99 0.99
CA GLU A 261 8.07 -20.92 1.16
C GLU A 261 7.66 -22.22 1.86
N GLN A 262 6.88 -22.15 2.95
CA GLN A 262 6.48 -23.32 3.74
C GLN A 262 5.48 -24.22 3.01
N ASN A 263 4.66 -23.65 2.12
CA ASN A 263 3.58 -24.34 1.44
C ASN A 263 3.85 -24.54 -0.07
N ASP A 264 5.02 -24.16 -0.56
CA ASP A 264 5.35 -24.13 -2.01
C ASP A 264 4.29 -23.39 -2.84
N ALA A 265 3.84 -22.23 -2.33
CA ALA A 265 2.67 -21.51 -2.80
C ALA A 265 3.00 -20.27 -3.66
N PHE A 266 4.16 -20.23 -4.32
CA PHE A 266 4.56 -19.09 -5.17
C PHE A 266 3.62 -18.87 -6.34
N ASP A 267 3.21 -19.95 -7.01
CA ASP A 267 2.22 -19.87 -8.10
C ASP A 267 0.86 -19.37 -7.60
N GLU A 268 0.46 -19.76 -6.40
CA GLU A 268 -0.77 -19.24 -5.79
C GLU A 268 -0.67 -17.74 -5.51
N MET A 269 0.47 -17.26 -4.98
CA MET A 269 0.70 -15.83 -4.77
C MET A 269 0.59 -15.05 -6.08
N GLN A 270 1.22 -15.54 -7.15
CA GLN A 270 1.11 -14.93 -8.48
C GLN A 270 -0.33 -14.93 -8.99
N ASN A 271 -1.00 -16.07 -8.96
CA ASN A 271 -2.36 -16.22 -9.47
C ASN A 271 -3.34 -15.26 -8.76
N ARG A 272 -3.18 -15.04 -7.45
CA ARG A 272 -4.01 -14.13 -6.67
C ARG A 272 -3.83 -12.68 -7.14
N ILE A 273 -2.60 -12.19 -7.20
CA ILE A 273 -2.34 -10.80 -7.59
C ILE A 273 -2.68 -10.53 -9.07
N VAL A 274 -2.40 -11.49 -9.97
CA VAL A 274 -2.79 -11.39 -11.38
C VAL A 274 -4.31 -11.35 -11.53
N LYS A 275 -5.04 -12.14 -10.74
CA LYS A 275 -6.51 -12.11 -10.72
C LYS A 275 -7.03 -10.75 -10.23
N ASP A 276 -6.46 -10.19 -9.17
CA ASP A 276 -6.85 -8.87 -8.66
C ASP A 276 -6.66 -7.81 -9.74
N VAL A 277 -5.48 -7.77 -10.37
CA VAL A 277 -5.18 -6.84 -11.48
C VAL A 277 -6.14 -7.02 -12.66
N ASN A 278 -6.43 -8.25 -13.06
CA ASN A 278 -7.37 -8.53 -14.15
C ASN A 278 -8.81 -8.08 -13.82
N ASN A 279 -9.24 -8.28 -12.58
CA ASN A 279 -10.56 -7.83 -12.14
C ASN A 279 -10.68 -6.30 -12.20
N LEU A 280 -9.64 -5.57 -11.76
CA LEU A 280 -9.59 -4.11 -11.85
C LEU A 280 -9.60 -3.64 -13.31
N ILE A 281 -8.77 -4.22 -14.17
CA ILE A 281 -8.74 -3.90 -15.61
C ILE A 281 -10.11 -4.13 -16.25
N MET A 282 -10.75 -5.27 -15.96
CA MET A 282 -12.06 -5.60 -16.51
C MET A 282 -13.13 -4.62 -16.04
N ALA A 283 -13.17 -4.26 -14.75
CA ALA A 283 -14.13 -3.31 -14.21
C ALA A 283 -13.99 -1.94 -14.89
N LEU A 284 -12.76 -1.44 -15.02
CA LEU A 284 -12.45 -0.17 -15.70
C LEU A 284 -12.84 -0.23 -17.18
N ALA A 285 -12.47 -1.29 -17.89
CA ALA A 285 -12.77 -1.47 -19.31
C ALA A 285 -14.27 -1.49 -19.58
N VAL A 286 -15.04 -2.21 -18.76
CA VAL A 286 -16.51 -2.30 -18.89
C VAL A 286 -17.16 -0.94 -18.65
N ARG A 287 -16.80 -0.24 -17.56
CA ARG A 287 -17.38 1.07 -17.24
C ARG A 287 -17.08 2.12 -18.31
N GLN A 288 -15.87 2.12 -18.85
CA GLN A 288 -15.45 3.09 -19.87
C GLN A 288 -15.68 2.62 -21.31
N ARG A 289 -16.29 1.46 -21.51
CA ARG A 289 -16.59 0.86 -22.84
C ARG A 289 -15.32 0.75 -23.70
N VAL A 290 -14.21 0.35 -23.08
CA VAL A 290 -12.93 0.09 -23.73
C VAL A 290 -12.80 -1.40 -23.99
N ASN A 291 -12.40 -1.78 -25.21
CA ASN A 291 -12.08 -3.18 -25.50
C ASN A 291 -10.70 -3.51 -24.92
N LEU A 292 -10.53 -4.69 -24.30
CA LEU A 292 -9.25 -5.14 -23.77
C LEU A 292 -8.12 -5.13 -24.83
N GLN A 293 -8.45 -5.33 -26.10
CA GLN A 293 -7.45 -5.25 -27.21
C GLN A 293 -6.99 -3.81 -27.49
N GLU A 294 -7.68 -2.79 -26.99
CA GLU A 294 -7.28 -1.40 -27.09
C GLU A 294 -6.38 -0.96 -25.94
N ILE A 295 -6.29 -1.78 -24.87
CA ILE A 295 -5.35 -1.58 -23.76
C ILE A 295 -4.02 -2.21 -24.18
N THR A 296 -3.06 -1.37 -24.51
CA THR A 296 -1.80 -1.80 -25.15
C THR A 296 -0.63 -1.95 -24.20
N THR A 297 -0.76 -1.42 -22.98
CA THR A 297 0.30 -1.52 -21.96
C THR A 297 -0.24 -1.41 -20.54
N VAL A 298 0.50 -2.02 -19.63
CA VAL A 298 0.33 -1.87 -18.18
C VAL A 298 1.67 -1.45 -17.59
N VAL A 299 1.65 -0.49 -16.66
CA VAL A 299 2.83 -0.12 -15.84
C VAL A 299 2.50 -0.39 -14.38
N CYS A 300 3.32 -1.22 -13.72
CA CYS A 300 3.17 -1.56 -12.33
C CYS A 300 4.26 -0.89 -11.48
N ALA A 301 3.85 -0.32 -10.35
CA ALA A 301 4.74 0.06 -9.24
C ALA A 301 4.31 -0.71 -8.00
N GLY A 302 5.19 -0.87 -7.03
CA GLY A 302 4.88 -1.52 -5.77
C GLY A 302 6.13 -1.94 -5.01
N ASN A 303 5.92 -2.42 -3.79
CA ASN A 303 7.00 -2.98 -2.98
C ASN A 303 7.72 -4.10 -3.71
N THR A 304 9.03 -4.27 -3.44
CA THR A 304 9.87 -5.28 -4.10
C THR A 304 9.25 -6.67 -4.08
N VAL A 305 8.70 -7.09 -2.94
CA VAL A 305 8.08 -8.42 -2.79
C VAL A 305 6.81 -8.56 -3.63
N MET A 306 6.00 -7.50 -3.71
CA MET A 306 4.77 -7.52 -4.51
C MET A 306 5.07 -7.63 -6.01
N ILE A 307 6.09 -6.94 -6.50
CA ILE A 307 6.56 -7.08 -7.89
C ILE A 307 7.09 -8.50 -8.14
N HIS A 308 7.84 -9.09 -7.18
CA HIS A 308 8.32 -10.47 -7.32
C HIS A 308 7.17 -11.48 -7.34
N PHE A 309 6.15 -11.33 -6.51
CA PHE A 309 4.96 -12.20 -6.56
C PHE A 309 4.17 -12.03 -7.87
N LEU A 310 4.03 -10.81 -8.39
CA LEU A 310 3.41 -10.58 -9.69
C LEU A 310 4.13 -11.36 -10.81
N LEU A 311 5.46 -11.34 -10.78
CA LEU A 311 6.32 -11.94 -11.80
C LEU A 311 6.73 -13.39 -11.50
N ASN A 312 6.24 -13.97 -10.40
CA ASN A 312 6.62 -15.30 -9.91
C ASN A 312 8.14 -15.46 -9.74
N LEU A 313 8.82 -14.42 -9.27
CA LEU A 313 10.25 -14.45 -8.97
C LEU A 313 10.48 -14.91 -7.52
N ASP A 314 11.58 -15.63 -7.30
CA ASP A 314 11.92 -16.15 -5.99
C ASP A 314 12.12 -15.02 -4.95
N THR A 315 11.35 -15.06 -3.85
CA THR A 315 11.40 -14.08 -2.77
C THR A 315 12.13 -14.58 -1.52
N ARG A 316 12.55 -15.85 -1.47
CA ARG A 316 13.11 -16.50 -0.25
C ARG A 316 14.34 -15.78 0.30
N ARG A 317 15.17 -15.22 -0.57
CA ARG A 317 16.39 -14.49 -0.18
C ARG A 317 16.13 -13.06 0.28
N ILE A 318 14.96 -12.48 -0.02
CA ILE A 318 14.62 -11.11 0.40
C ILE A 318 14.59 -10.99 1.93
N ARG A 319 14.07 -12.01 2.63
CA ARG A 319 13.94 -12.00 4.10
C ARG A 319 15.14 -12.58 4.86
N ARG A 320 16.16 -13.05 4.16
CA ARG A 320 17.36 -13.68 4.76
C ARG A 320 18.60 -12.86 4.42
N GLU A 321 19.43 -12.61 5.41
CA GLU A 321 20.72 -11.97 5.18
C GLU A 321 21.50 -12.71 4.07
N PRO A 322 22.05 -11.99 3.11
CA PRO A 322 22.24 -10.54 2.97
C PRO A 322 21.08 -9.78 2.25
N TYR A 323 19.84 -10.23 2.33
CA TYR A 323 18.61 -9.55 1.84
C TYR A 323 18.66 -9.22 0.35
N VAL A 324 18.79 -10.23 -0.50
CA VAL A 324 18.97 -10.05 -1.95
C VAL A 324 17.69 -10.35 -2.71
N ALA A 325 17.17 -9.37 -3.43
CA ALA A 325 16.09 -9.56 -4.39
C ALA A 325 16.58 -10.29 -5.65
N THR A 326 15.68 -11.02 -6.33
CA THR A 326 16.02 -11.69 -7.60
C THR A 326 16.33 -10.67 -8.69
N ALA A 327 15.57 -9.56 -8.75
CA ALA A 327 15.76 -8.47 -9.68
C ALA A 327 15.29 -7.14 -9.09
N SER A 328 16.03 -6.07 -9.28
CA SER A 328 15.59 -4.69 -9.00
C SER A 328 15.00 -4.04 -10.26
N PHE A 329 15.40 -4.48 -11.42
CA PHE A 329 14.92 -4.05 -12.73
C PHE A 329 14.54 -5.26 -13.57
N VAL A 330 13.34 -5.23 -14.16
CA VAL A 330 12.85 -6.25 -15.07
C VAL A 330 12.58 -5.62 -16.44
N PRO A 331 13.19 -6.10 -17.52
CA PRO A 331 12.87 -5.62 -18.87
C PRO A 331 11.38 -5.80 -19.18
N PRO A 332 10.79 -4.96 -20.04
CA PRO A 332 9.40 -5.10 -20.45
C PRO A 332 9.10 -6.49 -21.03
N ILE A 333 8.04 -7.11 -20.53
CA ILE A 333 7.57 -8.44 -20.95
C ILE A 333 6.19 -8.34 -21.63
N ARG A 334 5.72 -9.41 -22.25
CA ARG A 334 4.32 -9.48 -22.67
C ARG A 334 3.44 -9.69 -21.44
N ALA A 335 2.42 -8.86 -21.30
CA ALA A 335 1.46 -8.98 -20.21
C ALA A 335 0.81 -10.39 -20.17
N ALA A 336 0.58 -10.97 -21.32
CA ALA A 336 0.04 -12.32 -21.47
C ALA A 336 0.97 -13.44 -20.93
N GLU A 337 2.30 -13.20 -20.83
CA GLU A 337 3.25 -14.19 -20.30
C GLU A 337 2.99 -14.52 -18.83
N ILE A 338 2.42 -13.57 -18.08
CA ILE A 338 2.05 -13.76 -16.67
C ILE A 338 0.52 -13.80 -16.45
N GLY A 339 -0.27 -13.88 -17.53
CA GLY A 339 -1.73 -14.01 -17.43
C GLY A 339 -2.51 -12.70 -17.29
N ILE A 340 -1.90 -11.52 -17.47
CA ILE A 340 -2.62 -10.24 -17.49
C ILE A 340 -3.38 -10.10 -18.81
N GLN A 341 -4.68 -9.78 -18.70
CA GLN A 341 -5.65 -9.78 -19.80
C GLN A 341 -5.84 -8.37 -20.39
N ILE A 342 -4.97 -8.00 -21.31
CA ILE A 342 -5.06 -6.81 -22.17
C ILE A 342 -4.87 -7.24 -23.63
N SER A 343 -4.49 -6.35 -24.54
CA SER A 343 -4.06 -6.74 -25.87
C SER A 343 -3.11 -7.95 -25.81
N THR A 344 -3.34 -8.95 -26.63
CA THR A 344 -2.57 -10.22 -26.60
C THR A 344 -1.07 -10.02 -26.77
N ARG A 345 -0.66 -8.90 -27.35
CA ARG A 345 0.74 -8.51 -27.52
C ARG A 345 1.12 -7.28 -26.69
N GLY A 346 0.22 -6.82 -25.83
CA GLY A 346 0.43 -5.71 -24.93
C GLY A 346 1.63 -5.90 -24.01
N LEU A 347 2.28 -4.80 -23.64
CA LEU A 347 3.49 -4.80 -22.83
C LEU A 347 3.17 -4.54 -21.35
N LEU A 348 3.89 -5.24 -20.50
CA LEU A 348 3.95 -4.97 -19.07
C LEU A 348 5.32 -4.39 -18.74
N TYR A 349 5.31 -3.25 -18.06
CA TYR A 349 6.49 -2.62 -17.45
C TYR A 349 6.33 -2.67 -15.94
N CYS A 350 7.41 -2.96 -15.23
CA CYS A 350 7.51 -2.72 -13.80
C CYS A 350 8.50 -1.60 -13.58
N LEU A 351 8.17 -0.61 -12.76
CA LEU A 351 9.15 0.40 -12.36
C LEU A 351 10.31 -0.28 -11.62
N PRO A 352 11.54 0.24 -11.72
CA PRO A 352 12.68 -0.32 -11.02
C PRO A 352 12.55 -0.13 -9.52
N GLY A 353 13.00 -1.11 -8.73
CA GLY A 353 13.17 -1.01 -7.28
C GLY A 353 14.61 -0.66 -6.91
N VAL A 354 14.83 -0.30 -5.65
CA VAL A 354 16.15 0.08 -5.13
C VAL A 354 16.82 -1.11 -4.43
N ALA A 355 16.08 -1.76 -3.52
CA ALA A 355 16.63 -2.83 -2.65
C ALA A 355 15.53 -3.84 -2.27
N ALA A 356 15.89 -4.83 -1.47
CA ALA A 356 14.97 -5.86 -0.99
C ALA A 356 13.72 -5.30 -0.29
N TYR A 357 13.88 -4.20 0.46
CA TYR A 357 12.82 -3.58 1.25
C TYR A 357 12.37 -2.20 0.76
N VAL A 358 12.97 -1.67 -0.30
CA VAL A 358 12.56 -0.40 -0.93
C VAL A 358 12.28 -0.67 -2.39
N GLY A 359 11.03 -0.68 -2.74
CA GLY A 359 10.52 -1.07 -4.04
C GLY A 359 10.35 0.08 -5.03
N SER A 360 9.65 -0.23 -6.09
CA SER A 360 9.33 0.71 -7.15
C SER A 360 8.22 1.71 -6.79
N ASP A 361 7.45 1.46 -5.75
CA ASP A 361 6.54 2.40 -5.10
C ASP A 361 7.29 3.67 -4.67
N ILE A 362 8.43 3.50 -4.02
CA ILE A 362 9.27 4.61 -3.54
C ILE A 362 9.99 5.32 -4.68
N VAL A 363 10.46 4.60 -5.69
CA VAL A 363 10.99 5.23 -6.91
C VAL A 363 9.91 6.06 -7.61
N GLY A 364 8.69 5.53 -7.69
CA GLY A 364 7.51 6.26 -8.16
C GLY A 364 7.23 7.50 -7.32
N GLY A 365 7.38 7.41 -6.00
CA GLY A 365 7.21 8.51 -5.05
C GLY A 365 8.23 9.63 -5.27
N VAL A 366 9.50 9.30 -5.41
CA VAL A 366 10.57 10.26 -5.71
C VAL A 366 10.34 10.93 -7.07
N LEU A 367 9.93 10.15 -8.08
CA LEU A 367 9.59 10.67 -9.40
C LEU A 367 8.42 11.66 -9.35
N ALA A 368 7.33 11.30 -8.64
CA ALA A 368 6.11 12.08 -8.55
C ALA A 368 6.30 13.38 -7.74
N THR A 369 7.08 13.36 -6.66
CA THR A 369 7.36 14.54 -5.85
C THR A 369 8.35 15.51 -6.52
N GLY A 370 9.16 15.02 -7.46
CA GLY A 370 10.18 15.83 -8.13
C GLY A 370 11.39 16.16 -7.26
N MET A 371 11.52 15.59 -6.05
CA MET A 371 12.63 15.87 -5.13
C MET A 371 14.01 15.59 -5.75
N PHE A 372 14.10 14.64 -6.68
CA PHE A 372 15.31 14.33 -7.43
C PHE A 372 15.82 15.48 -8.32
N ALA A 373 15.02 16.51 -8.56
CA ALA A 373 15.35 17.64 -9.42
C ALA A 373 15.59 18.95 -8.66
N THR A 374 15.30 19.00 -7.35
CA THR A 374 15.44 20.18 -6.50
C THR A 374 16.83 20.25 -5.88
N SER A 375 17.35 21.46 -5.63
CA SER A 375 18.61 21.67 -4.91
C SER A 375 18.43 21.59 -3.39
N GLY A 376 17.22 21.89 -2.89
CA GLY A 376 16.91 21.84 -1.47
C GLY A 376 16.68 20.41 -0.99
N ILE A 377 17.05 20.13 0.26
CA ILE A 377 16.89 18.81 0.87
C ILE A 377 15.41 18.58 1.17
N SER A 378 14.89 17.47 0.72
CA SER A 378 13.51 17.05 0.94
C SER A 378 13.45 15.71 1.63
N LEU A 379 12.43 15.52 2.45
CA LEU A 379 12.06 14.27 3.09
C LEU A 379 10.79 13.74 2.43
N LEU A 380 10.79 12.51 1.95
CA LEU A 380 9.57 11.77 1.59
C LEU A 380 9.35 10.68 2.63
N ALA A 381 8.17 10.65 3.25
CA ALA A 381 7.74 9.59 4.14
C ALA A 381 6.46 8.95 3.55
N ASP A 382 6.58 7.73 3.11
CA ASP A 382 5.42 6.90 2.75
C ASP A 382 5.04 6.06 3.97
N ILE A 383 3.86 6.37 4.52
CA ILE A 383 3.41 5.80 5.79
C ILE A 383 2.26 4.84 5.50
N GLY A 384 2.56 3.55 5.53
CA GLY A 384 1.62 2.44 5.39
C GLY A 384 1.90 1.36 6.42
N THR A 385 1.75 0.10 6.03
CA THR A 385 2.14 -1.08 6.82
C THR A 385 3.62 -1.06 7.17
N ASN A 386 4.44 -0.52 6.28
CA ASN A 386 5.83 -0.15 6.51
C ASN A 386 5.94 1.39 6.50
N GLY A 387 7.06 1.90 6.96
CA GLY A 387 7.43 3.30 6.85
C GLY A 387 8.66 3.42 5.95
N GLU A 388 8.44 3.72 4.68
CA GLU A 388 9.54 3.98 3.75
C GLU A 388 9.90 5.46 3.76
N ILE A 389 11.17 5.75 3.98
CA ILE A 389 11.70 7.10 4.11
C ILE A 389 12.74 7.35 3.03
N VAL A 390 12.65 8.50 2.36
CA VAL A 390 13.69 9.00 1.46
C VAL A 390 14.11 10.39 1.89
N LEU A 391 15.40 10.62 1.97
CA LEU A 391 15.98 11.93 2.28
C LEU A 391 17.00 12.29 1.17
N GLY A 392 16.97 13.53 0.73
CA GLY A 392 17.98 14.05 -0.21
C GLY A 392 17.45 15.11 -1.18
N ASN A 393 18.16 15.25 -2.27
CA ASN A 393 17.92 16.25 -3.30
C ASN A 393 18.43 15.74 -4.67
N ARG A 394 18.65 16.65 -5.64
CA ARG A 394 19.14 16.28 -6.96
C ARG A 394 20.56 15.67 -6.98
N ASP A 395 21.36 15.93 -5.95
CA ASP A 395 22.78 15.55 -5.92
C ASP A 395 22.98 14.19 -5.23
N TRP A 396 22.09 13.83 -4.30
CA TRP A 396 22.10 12.56 -3.58
C TRP A 396 20.71 12.20 -3.05
N LEU A 397 20.44 10.90 -2.97
CA LEU A 397 19.22 10.33 -2.38
C LEU A 397 19.59 9.12 -1.52
N VAL A 398 19.07 9.08 -0.31
CA VAL A 398 19.23 7.96 0.62
C VAL A 398 17.83 7.50 1.05
N CYS A 399 17.61 6.20 1.07
CA CYS A 399 16.33 5.63 1.49
C CYS A 399 16.50 4.53 2.54
N ALA A 400 15.48 4.36 3.36
CA ALA A 400 15.37 3.27 4.31
C ALA A 400 13.92 2.78 4.41
N SER A 401 13.73 1.55 4.86
CA SER A 401 12.43 1.00 5.23
C SER A 401 12.44 0.61 6.69
N SER A 402 11.46 1.10 7.44
CA SER A 402 11.24 0.72 8.84
C SER A 402 10.01 -0.18 8.97
N SER A 403 10.06 -1.12 9.90
CA SER A 403 8.89 -1.89 10.29
C SER A 403 8.04 -1.05 11.25
N ALA A 404 7.25 -0.13 10.69
CA ALA A 404 6.34 0.70 11.47
C ALA A 404 5.23 -0.15 12.12
N GLY A 405 4.83 -1.24 11.48
CA GLY A 405 3.70 -2.05 11.88
C GLY A 405 2.35 -1.43 11.50
N PRO A 406 1.30 -2.23 11.35
CA PRO A 406 0.02 -1.78 10.80
C PRO A 406 -0.92 -1.14 11.85
N ALA A 407 -0.42 -0.65 13.00
CA ALA A 407 -1.28 -0.15 14.07
C ALA A 407 -2.12 1.05 13.62
N PHE A 408 -1.55 1.99 12.86
CA PHE A 408 -2.29 3.10 12.27
C PHE A 408 -3.17 2.71 11.08
N GLU A 409 -3.09 1.47 10.58
CA GLU A 409 -4.07 0.89 9.67
C GLU A 409 -5.21 0.16 10.42
N GLY A 410 -5.24 0.27 11.76
CA GLY A 410 -6.22 -0.36 12.63
C GLY A 410 -5.89 -1.80 13.04
N SER A 411 -4.81 -2.38 12.55
CA SER A 411 -4.41 -3.74 12.90
C SER A 411 -3.65 -3.77 14.24
N GLY A 412 -3.97 -4.74 15.09
CA GLY A 412 -3.35 -4.82 16.43
C GLY A 412 -3.88 -3.80 17.44
N VAL A 413 -4.96 -3.08 17.12
CA VAL A 413 -5.72 -2.20 18.01
C VAL A 413 -7.12 -2.81 18.18
N ARG A 414 -7.62 -2.86 19.41
CA ARG A 414 -8.85 -3.60 19.77
C ARG A 414 -10.06 -3.19 18.93
N HIS A 415 -10.34 -1.91 18.85
CA HIS A 415 -11.40 -1.33 18.02
C HIS A 415 -10.84 -0.60 16.77
N GLY A 416 -9.60 -0.93 16.38
CA GLY A 416 -9.01 -0.42 15.16
C GLY A 416 -9.67 -1.01 13.93
N MET A 417 -9.97 -0.17 12.93
CA MET A 417 -10.49 -0.57 11.64
C MET A 417 -9.90 0.30 10.52
N ARG A 418 -10.02 -0.17 9.31
CA ARG A 418 -9.65 0.62 8.13
C ARG A 418 -10.64 1.76 7.91
N ALA A 419 -10.22 2.83 7.21
CA ALA A 419 -11.09 3.92 6.84
C ALA A 419 -12.26 3.40 5.98
N GLY A 420 -13.49 3.62 6.45
CA GLY A 420 -14.72 3.16 5.82
C GLY A 420 -15.93 3.69 6.57
N ALA A 421 -17.12 3.39 6.09
CA ALA A 421 -18.36 3.85 6.74
C ALA A 421 -18.42 3.43 8.21
N GLY A 422 -18.73 4.36 9.10
CA GLY A 422 -18.78 4.14 10.55
C GLY A 422 -17.41 4.15 11.26
N ALA A 423 -16.28 4.26 10.55
CA ALA A 423 -14.99 4.44 11.19
C ALA A 423 -14.88 5.85 11.78
N ILE A 424 -14.48 5.97 13.04
CA ILE A 424 -14.17 7.26 13.66
C ILE A 424 -12.86 7.76 13.07
N GLU A 425 -12.90 8.89 12.40
CA GLU A 425 -11.76 9.50 11.72
C GLU A 425 -11.16 10.68 12.47
N LYS A 426 -11.91 11.26 13.44
CA LYS A 426 -11.51 12.44 14.19
C LYS A 426 -11.99 12.37 15.62
N PHE A 427 -11.13 12.79 16.55
CA PHE A 427 -11.45 12.98 17.96
C PHE A 427 -11.12 14.39 18.41
N THR A 428 -11.90 14.90 19.37
CA THR A 428 -11.62 16.15 20.09
C THR A 428 -11.98 15.95 21.55
N TYR A 429 -11.02 16.12 22.45
CA TYR A 429 -11.24 16.04 23.90
C TYR A 429 -12.03 17.28 24.40
N ARG A 430 -13.09 17.05 25.18
CA ARG A 430 -13.95 18.11 25.73
C ARG A 430 -13.91 18.22 27.25
N GLY A 431 -13.08 17.44 27.88
CA GLY A 431 -12.95 17.36 29.33
C GLY A 431 -13.09 15.92 29.83
N PRO A 432 -12.91 15.70 31.16
CA PRO A 432 -12.90 14.38 31.75
C PRO A 432 -14.09 13.50 31.32
N GLY A 433 -13.81 12.33 30.76
CA GLY A 433 -14.80 11.37 30.27
C GLY A 433 -15.57 11.77 29.01
N ARG A 434 -15.15 12.84 28.29
CA ARG A 434 -15.94 13.37 27.16
C ARG A 434 -15.08 13.62 25.94
N PHE A 435 -15.42 12.92 24.85
CA PHE A 435 -14.90 13.15 23.50
C PHE A 435 -16.03 13.46 22.53
N ASP A 436 -15.81 14.47 21.68
CA ASP A 436 -16.55 14.58 20.41
C ASP A 436 -15.80 13.75 19.37
N TYR A 437 -16.54 13.06 18.51
CA TYR A 437 -15.95 12.30 17.41
C TYR A 437 -16.75 12.49 16.11
N GLN A 438 -16.07 12.28 14.99
CA GLN A 438 -16.68 12.29 13.66
C GLN A 438 -16.43 10.94 12.99
N THR A 439 -17.48 10.38 12.38
CA THR A 439 -17.41 9.12 11.64
C THR A 439 -17.48 9.34 10.14
N ILE A 440 -16.76 8.52 9.39
CA ILE A 440 -16.85 8.51 7.93
C ILE A 440 -18.29 8.10 7.54
N GLY A 441 -18.95 8.99 6.77
CA GLY A 441 -20.32 8.77 6.29
C GLY A 441 -21.41 9.06 7.32
N ASP A 442 -21.08 9.78 8.42
CA ASP A 442 -22.01 10.23 9.47
C ASP A 442 -22.90 9.11 10.07
N GLY A 443 -22.43 7.85 9.96
CA GLY A 443 -23.10 6.68 10.51
C GLY A 443 -22.74 6.41 11.97
N PRO A 444 -23.36 5.43 12.62
CA PRO A 444 -22.99 5.01 13.99
C PRO A 444 -21.54 4.51 14.01
N PRO A 445 -20.78 4.78 15.10
CA PRO A 445 -19.40 4.36 15.20
C PRO A 445 -19.28 2.83 15.27
N ALA A 446 -18.41 2.27 14.42
CA ALA A 446 -18.11 0.84 14.35
C ALA A 446 -16.68 0.51 14.81
N GLY A 447 -15.79 1.49 14.83
CA GLY A 447 -14.40 1.38 15.23
C GLY A 447 -13.64 2.67 14.93
N ILE A 448 -12.30 2.63 14.96
CA ILE A 448 -11.43 3.81 14.84
C ILE A 448 -10.46 3.58 13.69
N CYS A 449 -10.43 4.47 12.69
CA CYS A 449 -9.43 4.39 11.63
C CYS A 449 -8.13 5.15 12.00
N GLY A 450 -7.13 5.04 11.16
CA GLY A 450 -5.79 5.53 11.44
C GLY A 450 -5.70 7.00 11.80
N SER A 451 -6.41 7.89 11.09
CA SER A 451 -6.48 9.31 11.43
C SER A 451 -7.12 9.53 12.80
N GLY A 452 -8.18 8.79 13.12
CA GLY A 452 -8.83 8.82 14.42
C GLY A 452 -7.90 8.31 15.55
N LEU A 453 -7.12 7.25 15.30
CA LEU A 453 -6.14 6.72 16.26
C LEU A 453 -5.03 7.73 16.55
N LEU A 454 -4.57 8.43 15.52
CA LEU A 454 -3.57 9.48 15.68
C LEU A 454 -4.12 10.66 16.47
N ASP A 455 -5.31 11.15 16.10
CA ASP A 455 -5.99 12.23 16.82
C ASP A 455 -6.24 11.85 18.29
N LEU A 456 -6.73 10.65 18.53
CA LEU A 456 -7.00 10.13 19.87
C LEU A 456 -5.74 10.11 20.74
N LEU A 457 -4.63 9.58 20.22
CA LEU A 457 -3.37 9.52 20.96
C LEU A 457 -2.86 10.93 21.32
N ALA A 458 -2.95 11.87 20.38
CA ALA A 458 -2.55 13.25 20.59
C ALA A 458 -3.45 13.97 21.60
N GLU A 459 -4.77 13.78 21.52
CA GLU A 459 -5.74 14.39 22.44
C GLU A 459 -5.61 13.82 23.88
N LEU A 460 -5.44 12.50 24.04
CA LEU A 460 -5.20 11.87 25.33
C LEU A 460 -3.92 12.39 25.98
N TYR A 461 -2.85 12.54 25.20
CA TYR A 461 -1.58 13.12 25.67
C TYR A 461 -1.75 14.60 26.01
N ALA A 462 -2.36 15.39 25.13
CA ALA A 462 -2.60 16.80 25.35
C ALA A 462 -3.53 17.06 26.55
N ALA A 463 -4.47 16.18 26.85
CA ALA A 463 -5.34 16.26 28.00
C ALA A 463 -4.65 15.82 29.32
N GLY A 464 -3.51 15.13 29.26
CA GLY A 464 -2.82 14.56 30.41
C GLY A 464 -3.45 13.25 30.92
N VAL A 465 -4.33 12.64 30.14
CA VAL A 465 -4.91 11.32 30.42
C VAL A 465 -3.86 10.22 30.31
N ILE A 466 -2.89 10.42 29.42
CA ILE A 466 -1.68 9.60 29.34
C ILE A 466 -0.45 10.48 29.54
N ASP A 467 0.58 9.91 30.14
CA ASP A 467 1.88 10.55 30.32
C ASP A 467 2.78 10.44 29.09
N ARG A 468 3.99 10.98 29.16
CA ARG A 468 4.98 10.90 28.06
C ARG A 468 5.40 9.48 27.69
N THR A 469 5.22 8.51 28.57
CA THR A 469 5.51 7.10 28.30
C THR A 469 4.31 6.38 27.68
N GLY A 470 3.18 7.10 27.51
CA GLY A 470 1.91 6.55 27.03
C GLY A 470 1.14 5.76 28.10
N ARG A 471 1.51 5.87 29.37
CA ARG A 471 0.79 5.24 30.47
C ARG A 471 -0.38 6.09 30.90
N PHE A 472 -1.54 5.45 31.15
CA PHE A 472 -2.65 6.14 31.79
C PHE A 472 -2.22 6.71 33.15
N THR A 473 -2.46 8.00 33.36
CA THR A 473 -2.21 8.67 34.65
C THR A 473 -3.13 8.12 35.75
N GLU A 474 -2.82 8.45 37.01
CA GLU A 474 -3.65 8.00 38.15
C GLU A 474 -4.86 8.92 38.39
N ASP A 475 -5.04 9.95 37.58
CA ASP A 475 -6.11 10.92 37.73
C ASP A 475 -7.51 10.31 37.62
N GLN A 476 -8.47 10.93 38.33
CA GLN A 476 -9.86 10.49 38.44
C GLN A 476 -10.67 10.89 37.18
N ASP A 477 -10.13 10.64 35.96
CA ASP A 477 -10.93 10.83 34.76
C ASP A 477 -11.98 9.72 34.67
N PRO A 478 -13.30 10.06 34.63
CA PRO A 478 -14.38 9.07 34.62
C PRO A 478 -14.38 8.20 33.36
N GLY A 479 -13.66 8.56 32.31
CA GLY A 479 -13.45 7.72 31.12
C GLY A 479 -12.49 6.56 31.36
N LEU A 480 -11.64 6.63 32.41
CA LEU A 480 -10.74 5.54 32.77
C LEU A 480 -11.49 4.42 33.46
N THR A 481 -11.46 3.24 32.87
CA THR A 481 -12.14 2.03 33.33
C THR A 481 -11.16 0.86 33.42
N HIS A 482 -11.59 -0.26 34.01
CA HIS A 482 -10.85 -1.51 34.00
C HIS A 482 -11.65 -2.54 33.21
N GLY A 483 -11.06 -3.04 32.12
CA GLY A 483 -11.59 -4.16 31.36
C GLY A 483 -10.79 -5.44 31.62
N ASP A 484 -11.10 -6.50 30.88
CA ASP A 484 -10.44 -7.80 31.00
C ASP A 484 -8.92 -7.73 30.71
N ASP A 485 -8.50 -6.80 29.83
CA ASP A 485 -7.11 -6.59 29.43
C ASP A 485 -6.39 -5.50 30.26
N GLY A 486 -6.97 -5.10 31.41
CA GLY A 486 -6.42 -4.07 32.29
C GLY A 486 -7.03 -2.69 32.09
N ARG A 487 -6.20 -1.62 32.30
CA ARG A 487 -6.68 -0.24 32.17
C ARG A 487 -7.03 0.12 30.73
N GLN A 488 -8.19 0.74 30.56
CA GLN A 488 -8.69 1.21 29.27
C GLN A 488 -9.42 2.55 29.42
N TYR A 489 -9.56 3.28 28.34
CA TYR A 489 -10.36 4.51 28.31
C TYR A 489 -11.61 4.29 27.44
N GLN A 490 -12.78 4.57 27.98
CA GLN A 490 -14.06 4.47 27.30
C GLN A 490 -14.28 5.70 26.41
N LEU A 491 -14.40 5.48 25.10
CA LEU A 491 -14.60 6.51 24.09
C LEU A 491 -16.06 6.64 23.70
N VAL A 492 -16.72 5.52 23.51
CA VAL A 492 -18.15 5.42 23.20
C VAL A 492 -18.76 4.46 24.19
N PRO A 493 -19.69 4.92 25.05
CA PRO A 493 -20.37 4.04 25.99
C PRO A 493 -21.27 3.04 25.27
N PRO A 494 -21.51 1.84 25.87
CA PRO A 494 -22.48 0.91 25.33
C PRO A 494 -23.88 1.52 25.40
N ASP A 495 -24.64 1.44 24.33
CA ASP A 495 -26.04 1.84 24.24
C ASP A 495 -26.85 0.70 23.63
N SER A 496 -28.19 0.69 23.83
CA SER A 496 -29.07 -0.36 23.31
C SER A 496 -28.87 -0.55 21.80
N GLY A 497 -28.08 -1.59 21.44
CA GLY A 497 -27.73 -1.93 20.06
C GLY A 497 -26.42 -1.36 19.54
N ARG A 498 -25.60 -0.69 20.39
CA ARG A 498 -24.26 -0.20 20.01
C ARG A 498 -23.18 -0.89 20.83
N GLN A 499 -22.11 -1.28 20.16
CA GLN A 499 -20.93 -1.82 20.82
C GLN A 499 -20.15 -0.70 21.51
N GLU A 500 -19.66 -0.98 22.72
CA GLU A 500 -18.70 -0.11 23.41
C GLU A 500 -17.41 0.04 22.58
N ILE A 501 -16.85 1.26 22.49
CA ILE A 501 -15.55 1.50 21.89
C ILE A 501 -14.60 2.02 22.98
N VAL A 502 -13.50 1.30 23.17
CA VAL A 502 -12.46 1.63 24.14
C VAL A 502 -11.08 1.65 23.47
N ILE A 503 -10.12 2.33 24.10
CA ILE A 503 -8.69 2.17 23.81
C ILE A 503 -8.00 1.60 25.03
N THR A 504 -7.23 0.52 24.84
CA THR A 504 -6.53 -0.18 25.93
C THR A 504 -5.08 0.30 26.04
N GLN A 505 -4.43 0.01 27.17
CA GLN A 505 -2.99 0.28 27.31
C GLN A 505 -2.16 -0.46 26.25
N ALA A 506 -2.54 -1.68 25.90
CA ALA A 506 -1.87 -2.46 24.85
C ALA A 506 -2.00 -1.81 23.46
N ASP A 507 -3.15 -1.21 23.15
CA ASP A 507 -3.37 -0.45 21.92
C ASP A 507 -2.44 0.75 21.84
N ILE A 508 -2.35 1.53 22.94
CA ILE A 508 -1.44 2.68 23.04
C ILE A 508 0.00 2.23 22.84
N ASP A 509 0.44 1.16 23.50
CA ASP A 509 1.79 0.61 23.34
C ASP A 509 2.09 0.19 21.89
N ASN A 510 1.10 -0.29 21.13
CA ASN A 510 1.24 -0.62 19.70
C ASN A 510 1.36 0.64 18.84
N LEU A 511 0.56 1.67 19.09
CA LEU A 511 0.64 2.95 18.40
C LEU A 511 1.98 3.64 18.65
N LEU A 512 2.50 3.62 19.89
CA LEU A 512 3.82 4.16 20.22
C LEU A 512 4.95 3.44 19.51
N ARG A 513 4.86 2.11 19.34
CA ARG A 513 5.85 1.34 18.56
C ARG A 513 5.82 1.75 17.09
N SER A 514 4.63 1.88 16.51
CA SER A 514 4.49 2.25 15.10
C SER A 514 5.05 3.65 14.83
N LYS A 515 4.70 4.66 15.64
CA LYS A 515 5.21 6.02 15.45
C LYS A 515 6.73 6.09 15.68
N ALA A 516 7.25 5.31 16.64
CA ALA A 516 8.67 5.26 16.93
C ALA A 516 9.49 4.70 15.76
N GLY A 517 8.96 3.67 15.06
CA GLY A 517 9.61 3.13 13.87
C GLY A 517 9.80 4.17 12.77
N VAL A 518 8.75 4.94 12.48
CA VAL A 518 8.80 6.01 11.47
C VAL A 518 9.78 7.11 11.88
N PHE A 519 9.64 7.65 13.09
CA PHE A 519 10.48 8.77 13.52
C PHE A 519 11.95 8.39 13.69
N ALA A 520 12.24 7.20 14.25
CA ALA A 520 13.62 6.72 14.39
C ALA A 520 14.29 6.54 13.01
N ALA A 521 13.57 6.06 12.00
CA ALA A 521 14.11 5.96 10.65
C ALA A 521 14.47 7.34 10.08
N ILE A 522 13.58 8.33 10.24
CA ILE A 522 13.86 9.72 9.83
C ILE A 522 15.11 10.24 10.53
N ARG A 523 15.19 10.10 11.85
CA ARG A 523 16.29 10.62 12.64
C ARG A 523 17.63 9.99 12.27
N VAL A 524 17.66 8.67 12.15
CA VAL A 524 18.89 7.94 11.81
C VAL A 524 19.37 8.31 10.40
N LEU A 525 18.47 8.47 9.42
CA LEU A 525 18.87 8.95 8.09
C LEU A 525 19.42 10.39 8.14
N MET A 526 18.77 11.28 8.90
CA MET A 526 19.24 12.65 9.07
C MET A 526 20.61 12.69 9.74
N GLU A 527 20.84 11.88 10.75
CA GLU A 527 22.12 11.77 11.44
C GLU A 527 23.23 11.22 10.52
N ALA A 528 22.93 10.13 9.80
CA ALA A 528 23.87 9.52 8.86
C ALA A 528 24.28 10.46 7.71
N THR A 529 23.38 11.35 7.31
CA THR A 529 23.63 12.36 6.26
C THR A 529 24.05 13.72 6.81
N GLN A 530 24.20 13.87 8.14
CA GLN A 530 24.50 15.13 8.81
C GLN A 530 23.50 16.26 8.48
N THR A 531 22.25 15.90 8.21
CA THR A 531 21.15 16.83 7.89
C THR A 531 20.44 17.25 9.17
N ARG A 532 20.17 18.55 9.33
CA ARG A 532 19.40 19.12 10.44
C ARG A 532 17.95 19.34 10.01
N LEU A 533 17.01 19.44 10.97
CA LEU A 533 15.60 19.76 10.68
C LEU A 533 15.43 21.08 9.93
N ASP A 534 16.25 22.08 10.24
CA ASP A 534 16.23 23.39 9.58
C ASP A 534 16.64 23.32 8.10
N ASP A 535 17.46 22.33 7.74
CA ASP A 535 17.96 22.14 6.37
C ASP A 535 16.88 21.55 5.43
N LEU A 536 15.76 21.08 5.99
CA LEU A 536 14.65 20.55 5.20
C LEU A 536 13.87 21.67 4.53
N ASP A 537 13.79 21.65 3.21
CA ASP A 537 12.95 22.55 2.42
C ASP A 537 11.51 22.06 2.29
N ALA A 538 11.32 20.76 2.22
CA ALA A 538 10.00 20.15 2.12
C ALA A 538 9.94 18.76 2.80
N VAL A 539 8.78 18.43 3.33
CA VAL A 539 8.43 17.11 3.86
C VAL A 539 7.21 16.63 3.08
N TYR A 540 7.37 15.59 2.28
CA TYR A 540 6.29 14.97 1.52
C TYR A 540 5.74 13.78 2.29
N LEU A 541 4.43 13.77 2.52
CA LEU A 541 3.73 12.67 3.15
C LEU A 541 2.92 11.92 2.11
N ALA A 542 3.31 10.68 1.83
CA ALA A 542 2.66 9.77 0.90
C ALA A 542 1.87 8.67 1.64
N GLY A 543 1.12 7.90 0.89
CA GLY A 543 0.28 6.81 1.36
C GLY A 543 -1.16 7.21 1.62
N GLY A 544 -2.07 6.24 1.63
CA GLY A 544 -3.51 6.47 1.83
C GLY A 544 -3.89 7.07 3.18
N PHE A 545 -3.02 6.95 4.16
CA PHE A 545 -3.15 7.55 5.50
C PHE A 545 -2.94 9.08 5.50
N GLY A 546 -2.07 9.59 4.60
CA GLY A 546 -1.61 10.99 4.61
C GLY A 546 -2.71 12.02 4.40
N ASN A 547 -3.73 11.76 3.60
CA ASN A 547 -4.72 12.78 3.20
C ASN A 547 -5.63 13.29 4.32
N PHE A 548 -5.80 12.53 5.39
CA PHE A 548 -6.70 12.82 6.51
C PHE A 548 -5.96 13.06 7.82
N LEU A 549 -4.63 13.08 7.78
CA LEU A 549 -3.78 13.19 8.95
C LEU A 549 -3.73 14.63 9.46
N ASN A 550 -3.97 14.83 10.74
CA ASN A 550 -3.74 16.10 11.41
C ASN A 550 -2.22 16.27 11.66
N VAL A 551 -1.57 17.14 10.88
CA VAL A 551 -0.12 17.40 10.99
C VAL A 551 0.29 17.79 12.41
N ARG A 552 -0.48 18.66 13.07
CA ARG A 552 -0.16 19.10 14.43
C ARG A 552 -0.19 17.95 15.43
N HIS A 553 -1.18 17.05 15.29
CA HIS A 553 -1.27 15.86 16.13
C HIS A 553 -0.13 14.88 15.84
N ALA A 554 0.25 14.72 14.57
CA ALA A 554 1.39 13.88 14.20
C ALA A 554 2.72 14.39 14.78
N VAL A 555 2.92 15.70 14.81
CA VAL A 555 4.07 16.34 15.50
C VAL A 555 3.93 16.19 17.02
N THR A 556 2.73 16.41 17.59
CA THR A 556 2.47 16.30 19.03
C THR A 556 2.80 14.92 19.58
N ILE A 557 2.53 13.86 18.83
CA ILE A 557 2.89 12.51 19.24
C ILE A 557 4.34 12.14 18.86
N GLY A 558 5.04 12.96 18.10
CA GLY A 558 6.41 12.71 17.64
C GLY A 558 6.50 11.63 16.55
N MET A 559 5.51 11.56 15.65
CA MET A 559 5.56 10.71 14.47
C MET A 559 6.24 11.43 13.31
N LEU A 560 6.03 12.74 13.18
CA LEU A 560 6.64 13.59 12.17
C LEU A 560 7.60 14.58 12.81
N PRO A 561 8.63 15.06 12.10
CA PRO A 561 9.55 16.07 12.59
C PRO A 561 8.83 17.41 12.83
N ASP A 562 9.27 18.14 13.86
CA ASP A 562 8.74 19.46 14.20
C ASP A 562 9.34 20.53 13.27
N VAL A 563 8.76 20.66 12.11
CA VAL A 563 9.09 21.66 11.09
C VAL A 563 7.89 22.57 10.83
N PRO A 564 8.08 23.78 10.27
CA PRO A 564 6.96 24.64 9.88
C PRO A 564 5.95 23.90 9.00
N VAL A 565 4.66 24.03 9.34
CA VAL A 565 3.57 23.27 8.68
C VAL A 565 3.52 23.51 7.16
N GLU A 566 3.92 24.69 6.71
CA GLU A 566 4.00 25.06 5.29
C GLU A 566 5.05 24.28 4.51
N LYS A 567 6.01 23.65 5.18
CA LYS A 567 6.98 22.72 4.55
C LYS A 567 6.40 21.32 4.37
N ILE A 568 5.31 20.98 5.08
CA ILE A 568 4.70 19.65 5.03
C ILE A 568 3.63 19.62 3.93
N ARG A 569 3.77 18.68 3.00
CA ARG A 569 2.91 18.55 1.83
C ARG A 569 2.35 17.13 1.75
N PHE A 570 1.02 17.01 1.71
CA PHE A 570 0.36 15.75 1.41
C PHE A 570 0.39 15.50 -0.09
N VAL A 571 0.86 14.35 -0.50
CA VAL A 571 1.07 14.01 -1.92
C VAL A 571 0.29 12.76 -2.36
N GLY A 572 -0.54 12.19 -1.48
CA GLY A 572 -1.43 11.07 -1.81
C GLY A 572 -0.68 9.80 -2.21
N ASN A 573 -1.26 9.01 -3.12
CA ASN A 573 -0.63 7.80 -3.63
C ASN A 573 0.41 8.13 -4.71
N THR A 574 1.64 8.32 -4.29
CA THR A 574 2.76 8.67 -5.16
C THR A 574 3.26 7.50 -6.02
N SER A 575 3.01 6.25 -5.58
CA SER A 575 3.33 5.04 -6.33
C SER A 575 2.57 5.00 -7.67
N ILE A 576 1.23 5.13 -7.63
CA ILE A 576 0.41 5.15 -8.85
C ILE A 576 0.70 6.38 -9.71
N ALA A 577 1.02 7.53 -9.10
CA ALA A 577 1.37 8.73 -9.82
C ALA A 577 2.67 8.54 -10.62
N GLY A 578 3.72 7.97 -10.01
CA GLY A 578 4.97 7.64 -10.68
C GLY A 578 4.79 6.62 -11.80
N ALA A 579 3.96 5.59 -11.58
CA ALA A 579 3.59 4.62 -12.61
C ALA A 579 2.90 5.30 -13.80
N LYS A 580 1.94 6.20 -13.55
CA LYS A 580 1.24 6.96 -14.58
C LYS A 580 2.19 7.91 -15.34
N MET A 581 3.07 8.62 -14.64
CA MET A 581 4.06 9.50 -15.28
C MET A 581 4.98 8.71 -16.24
N SER A 582 5.46 7.56 -15.78
CA SER A 582 6.31 6.67 -16.58
C SER A 582 5.56 6.08 -17.78
N LEU A 583 4.27 5.79 -17.64
CA LEU A 583 3.40 5.32 -18.72
C LEU A 583 3.23 6.37 -19.82
N LEU A 584 3.11 7.64 -19.43
CA LEU A 584 2.86 8.79 -20.31
C LEU A 584 4.13 9.40 -20.90
N SER A 585 5.32 9.07 -20.35
CA SER A 585 6.58 9.64 -20.80
C SER A 585 7.73 8.66 -20.71
N ARG A 586 8.38 8.40 -21.86
CA ARG A 586 9.61 7.61 -21.92
C ARG A 586 10.75 8.25 -21.13
N GLU A 587 10.79 9.58 -21.06
CA GLU A 587 11.78 10.29 -20.26
C GLU A 587 11.52 10.09 -18.76
N ALA A 588 10.25 10.08 -18.33
CA ALA A 588 9.90 9.78 -16.94
C ALA A 588 10.32 8.37 -16.54
N LEU A 589 10.10 7.36 -17.40
CA LEU A 589 10.58 5.99 -17.15
C LEU A 589 12.11 5.93 -17.04
N ARG A 590 12.83 6.56 -17.97
CA ARG A 590 14.29 6.64 -17.91
C ARG A 590 14.77 7.34 -16.62
N ARG A 591 14.09 8.39 -16.20
CA ARG A 591 14.40 9.07 -14.94
C ARG A 591 14.13 8.18 -13.73
N ALA A 592 13.07 7.38 -13.74
CA ALA A 592 12.83 6.37 -12.68
C ALA A 592 13.99 5.35 -12.60
N GLU A 593 14.51 4.90 -13.75
CA GLU A 593 15.69 4.03 -13.80
C GLU A 593 16.93 4.70 -13.20
N GLU A 594 17.16 5.98 -13.51
CA GLU A 594 18.28 6.76 -12.95
C GLU A 594 18.13 6.99 -11.44
N ILE A 595 16.92 7.31 -10.96
CA ILE A 595 16.60 7.47 -9.53
C ILE A 595 16.92 6.16 -8.81
N ALA A 596 16.42 5.03 -9.29
CA ALA A 596 16.66 3.74 -8.67
C ALA A 596 18.15 3.38 -8.61
N ALA A 597 18.91 3.69 -9.69
CA ALA A 597 20.34 3.40 -9.77
C ALA A 597 21.19 4.33 -8.88
N SER A 598 20.74 5.55 -8.60
CA SER A 598 21.48 6.54 -7.80
C SER A 598 21.09 6.55 -6.33
N MET A 599 19.95 6.00 -5.97
CA MET A 599 19.46 5.99 -4.60
C MET A 599 20.21 4.97 -3.75
N THR A 600 20.76 5.41 -2.63
CA THR A 600 21.47 4.57 -1.67
C THR A 600 20.49 4.00 -0.65
N TYR A 601 20.41 2.69 -0.56
CA TYR A 601 19.67 2.01 0.51
C TYR A 601 20.47 2.00 1.80
N PHE A 602 19.86 2.44 2.89
CA PHE A 602 20.42 2.44 4.23
C PHE A 602 19.72 1.38 5.08
N ASP A 603 20.47 0.37 5.50
CA ASP A 603 19.94 -0.68 6.37
C ASP A 603 19.91 -0.20 7.82
N LEU A 604 18.72 0.13 8.30
CA LEU A 604 18.49 0.60 9.67
C LEU A 604 18.90 -0.43 10.72
N MET A 605 18.71 -1.72 10.45
CA MET A 605 18.96 -2.78 11.43
C MET A 605 20.45 -3.01 11.66
N SER A 606 21.30 -2.73 10.68
CA SER A 606 22.76 -2.80 10.81
C SER A 606 23.35 -1.57 11.53
N HIS A 607 22.57 -0.50 11.69
CA HIS A 607 23.03 0.74 12.34
C HIS A 607 22.88 0.66 13.87
N THR A 608 23.97 0.78 14.60
CA THR A 608 24.00 0.60 16.06
C THR A 608 23.11 1.60 16.83
N GLY A 609 22.94 2.82 16.31
CA GLY A 609 22.10 3.87 16.92
C GLY A 609 20.59 3.70 16.70
N TYR A 610 20.14 2.83 15.75
CA TYR A 610 18.73 2.77 15.41
C TYR A 610 17.85 2.28 16.58
N MET A 611 18.28 1.23 17.28
CA MET A 611 17.52 0.71 18.43
C MET A 611 17.48 1.69 19.60
N GLU A 612 18.56 2.43 19.82
CA GLU A 612 18.58 3.49 20.84
C GLU A 612 17.60 4.60 20.49
N GLU A 613 17.63 5.09 19.25
CA GLU A 613 16.72 6.13 18.78
C GLU A 613 15.26 5.63 18.76
N PHE A 614 15.01 4.38 18.40
CA PHE A 614 13.69 3.76 18.49
C PHE A 614 13.12 3.79 19.92
N ILE A 615 13.95 3.47 20.92
CA ILE A 615 13.55 3.53 22.34
C ILE A 615 13.24 4.97 22.73
N ARG A 616 14.08 5.94 22.35
CA ARG A 616 13.86 7.36 22.60
C ARG A 616 12.58 7.88 21.94
N ALA A 617 12.33 7.46 20.72
CA ALA A 617 11.16 7.82 19.96
C ALA A 617 9.86 7.18 20.48
N ARG A 618 9.88 6.22 21.38
CA ARG A 618 8.66 5.69 22.03
C ARG A 618 8.01 6.65 23.01
N PHE A 619 8.72 7.68 23.46
CA PHE A 619 8.13 8.74 24.28
C PHE A 619 7.29 9.71 23.43
N LEU A 620 6.35 10.38 24.06
CA LEU A 620 5.52 11.43 23.45
C LEU A 620 6.10 12.84 23.80
N PRO A 621 6.44 13.65 22.82
CA PRO A 621 6.73 13.30 21.42
C PRO A 621 8.01 12.48 21.26
N HIS A 622 9.00 12.70 22.14
CA HIS A 622 10.33 12.08 22.14
C HIS A 622 10.97 12.20 23.52
N SER A 623 11.97 11.38 23.87
CA SER A 623 12.70 11.55 25.15
C SER A 623 13.43 12.89 25.22
N ASP A 624 13.96 13.37 24.10
CA ASP A 624 14.57 14.69 23.95
C ASP A 624 13.56 15.69 23.38
N LEU A 625 13.04 16.59 24.23
CA LEU A 625 12.06 17.61 23.85
C LEU A 625 12.65 18.75 23.01
N SER A 626 13.97 18.91 22.97
CA SER A 626 14.60 19.92 22.12
C SER A 626 14.35 19.71 20.62
N LEU A 627 14.02 18.46 20.23
CA LEU A 627 13.61 18.10 18.87
C LEU A 627 12.18 18.53 18.53
N PHE A 628 11.38 18.90 19.55
CA PHE A 628 9.98 19.28 19.41
C PHE A 628 9.68 20.60 20.15
N PRO A 629 10.28 21.72 19.74
CA PRO A 629 10.12 22.99 20.42
C PRO A 629 8.67 23.51 20.46
N SER A 630 7.85 23.19 19.43
CA SER A 630 6.43 23.58 19.39
C SER A 630 5.56 22.84 20.41
N VAL A 631 5.99 21.66 20.87
CA VAL A 631 5.30 20.84 21.88
C VAL A 631 5.86 21.14 23.28
N GLY A 632 7.18 21.25 23.42
CA GLY A 632 7.87 21.47 24.70
C GLY A 632 7.51 22.83 25.36
N ALA A 633 7.22 23.86 24.57
CA ALA A 633 6.76 25.15 25.08
C ALA A 633 5.42 25.05 25.85
N LYS A 634 4.50 24.21 25.39
CA LYS A 634 3.22 23.96 26.04
C LYS A 634 3.33 23.07 27.29
N GLU A 635 4.30 22.16 27.33
CA GLU A 635 4.57 21.36 28.54
C GLU A 635 5.19 22.17 29.68
N SER A 636 6.10 23.09 29.39
CA SER A 636 6.68 23.98 30.41
C SER A 636 5.65 24.92 31.06
N GLU A 637 4.62 25.33 30.33
CA GLU A 637 3.48 26.06 30.88
C GLU A 637 2.60 25.20 31.82
N ARG A 638 2.54 23.89 31.61
CA ARG A 638 1.76 22.93 32.42
C ARG A 638 2.46 22.54 33.72
N ILE A 639 3.80 22.37 33.68
CA ILE A 639 4.58 21.86 34.82
C ILE A 639 4.88 22.99 35.83
N GLY A 640 4.71 24.26 35.48
CA GLY A 640 5.09 25.40 36.33
C GLY A 640 6.61 25.44 36.63
N PRO A 641 7.16 26.51 37.15
CA PRO A 641 8.57 26.54 37.50
C PRO A 641 8.86 25.53 38.60
N ILE A 642 9.73 24.55 38.30
CA ILE A 642 10.28 23.63 39.33
C ILE A 642 10.95 24.49 40.39
N GLY A 643 10.34 24.57 41.58
CA GLY A 643 10.92 25.29 42.71
C GLY A 643 12.34 24.75 43.01
N PRO A 644 13.25 25.58 43.51
CA PRO A 644 14.62 25.17 43.79
C PRO A 644 14.63 23.96 44.74
N ILE A 645 15.30 22.88 44.31
CA ILE A 645 15.54 21.70 45.16
C ILE A 645 16.30 22.17 46.40
N GLY A 646 15.62 22.11 47.54
CA GLY A 646 16.25 22.43 48.82
C GLY A 646 17.48 21.54 49.08
N PRO A 647 18.50 22.04 49.80
CA PRO A 647 19.72 21.29 50.05
C PRO A 647 19.40 19.99 50.82
N ILE A 648 19.90 18.88 50.31
CA ILE A 648 19.84 17.55 50.97
C ILE A 648 20.63 17.67 52.27
N GLY A 649 19.94 17.61 53.41
CA GLY A 649 20.57 17.58 54.72
C GLY A 649 21.42 16.32 54.90
N PRO A 650 22.50 16.36 55.71
CA PRO A 650 23.36 15.22 55.89
C PRO A 650 22.63 14.07 56.59
N MET A 651 22.70 12.87 56.01
CA MET A 651 22.27 11.64 56.69
C MET A 651 23.09 11.39 57.95
N SER A 652 22.44 11.33 59.09
CA SER A 652 22.97 10.84 60.35
C SER A 652 22.77 9.33 60.47
#